data_220e085b46e0ddfc9bbeabbc63adf29b
#
_entry.id   220e085b46e0ddfc9bbeabbc63adf29b
#
_cell.length_a   1.000
_cell.length_b   1.000
_cell.length_c   1.000
_cell.angle_alpha   90.00
_cell.angle_beta   90.00
_cell.angle_gamma   90.00
#
_symmetry.space_group_name_H-M   'P 1'
#
loop_
_entity.id
_entity.type
_entity.pdbx_description
1 polymer ?
#
loop_
_entity_poly.entity_id
_entity_poly.type
_entity_poly.pdbx_seq_one_letter_code
_entity_poly.pdbx_strand_id
1 'polypeptide(L)'
;MKSGFYLFLFFALLISSCSTENNAFLNRTYHSTTARFNGYFNANELLDQSLRSFYSSNKDDFYSILDVNPLPDEEEAKSMHPAIDTAVVKCSEVIKNHSMPSTEDMYYKDVEHNKWIDENWITIGKALYYKRQYEKSLRNFQFVKRLFAKDPSFYVAKLWIAKIHIEQKAYADAKLTLDDLNAISQEQRQKTFTDYIPFANKKPAGEDIIPEISKDLQFDIYKSYADLAIKRKEYPEAIQGLKSAIVKCPTQKEKTRLNFILGQLYQINNQLDSAAFHFSKALKSAAPFEIAFNARLSRAICGGGERLSKDLKRMLKDAKNAQYKDQIYYAMANLELNRNEKELGISYLTACAFYSNGNARQKAMAYEKLGDISYADRNYVSAQKYYDSCARFIPEGYPNEALVREKAVKLSDLVVAIETVNYEDSVERIALMPEKERERFLKETLKQLKREAQERKEREAAKLLALQEQSNANSNASASKSVFSNPKLRQEGYEEFRKIWGTTRENEDHWRRSEKMSFEISEATDSLNIDSLISEDADADSLTIDDLRKNLPLTDSLFAASEFRLFEALYVSGVLYKEILNETALAERQFERVLEKNKRNLTDLSSAFQLYKINESTGRKEIYVAHILENYPSSDAAKYLKDPDFYIKQKESEKLNEQEYILLAQRYFDGNYQEVADASLKIIDEDLTNAFRAEYLLLHVFAMGQITEDKSSLEPLINRVIEEKPGTPQAEVAEDLLKILKDGYSENEILSFEPDYIYKRAFSEKHYVFILLDKEEDEDIEDLKSAVKGFNKKKHKAGGFQVSLTKTAKKEPFVLVKEFDNSRAAQEYINTFKAGYEYLEEFQNNAIYSIGKTNLKLLIESSKLSQYKSFFDDFY
;
A
#
# COMPACT_ATOMS: atom_id res chain seq x y z
N MET A 1 -52.95 51.35 51.02
CA MET A 1 -53.57 50.47 49.97
C MET A 1 -53.07 50.82 48.51
N LYS A 2 -52.97 52.15 48.19
CA LYS A 2 -52.52 52.51 46.82
C LYS A 2 -51.09 52.10 46.47
N SER A 3 -50.10 52.10 47.38
CA SER A 3 -48.73 51.77 47.17
C SER A 3 -48.50 50.25 46.92
N GLY A 4 -49.30 49.36 47.59
CA GLY A 4 -49.24 47.92 47.38
C GLY A 4 -49.81 47.48 45.98
N PHE A 5 -50.84 48.26 45.52
CA PHE A 5 -51.38 47.97 44.17
C PHE A 5 -50.42 48.34 43.04
N TYR A 6 -49.61 49.40 43.15
CA TYR A 6 -48.60 49.75 42.18
C TYR A 6 -47.43 48.78 42.22
N LEU A 7 -47.06 48.27 43.40
CA LEU A 7 -46.05 47.23 43.54
C LEU A 7 -46.49 45.90 42.94
N PHE A 8 -47.79 45.53 43.16
CA PHE A 8 -48.38 44.33 42.54
C PHE A 8 -48.51 44.48 41.05
N LEU A 9 -48.91 45.67 40.52
CA LEU A 9 -48.95 45.95 39.09
C LEU A 9 -47.60 45.95 38.47
N PHE A 10 -46.60 46.48 39.18
CA PHE A 10 -45.17 46.39 38.74
C PHE A 10 -44.69 44.96 38.75
N PHE A 11 -45.04 44.16 39.75
CA PHE A 11 -44.68 42.73 39.81
C PHE A 11 -45.42 41.89 38.77
N ALA A 12 -46.72 42.19 38.51
CA ALA A 12 -47.51 41.58 37.45
C ALA A 12 -46.99 41.92 36.06
N LEU A 13 -46.50 43.15 35.80
CA LEU A 13 -45.83 43.55 34.58
C LEU A 13 -44.51 42.83 34.40
N LEU A 14 -43.78 42.53 35.48
CA LEU A 14 -42.54 41.73 35.41
C LEU A 14 -42.78 40.25 35.03
N ILE A 15 -43.90 39.65 35.51
CA ILE A 15 -44.29 38.26 35.20
C ILE A 15 -44.78 38.11 33.76
N SER A 16 -45.49 39.14 33.22
CA SER A 16 -45.91 39.11 31.80
C SER A 16 -44.80 39.36 30.78
N SER A 17 -43.61 39.75 31.27
CA SER A 17 -42.46 40.11 30.44
C SER A 17 -41.64 38.88 29.94
N CYS A 18 -41.91 37.65 30.38
CA CYS A 18 -41.09 36.47 30.06
C CYS A 18 -41.73 35.51 29.02
N SER A 19 -42.83 35.91 28.34
CA SER A 19 -43.41 35.05 27.31
C SER A 19 -42.68 35.15 25.97
N THR A 20 -42.28 34.01 25.38
CA THR A 20 -41.67 33.91 24.05
C THR A 20 -42.68 34.26 22.93
N GLU A 21 -44.00 34.21 23.21
CA GLU A 21 -45.07 34.52 22.26
C GLU A 21 -45.31 36.03 22.08
N ASN A 22 -44.86 36.84 23.04
CA ASN A 22 -45.05 38.27 23.01
C ASN A 22 -43.85 38.99 22.35
N ASN A 23 -44.03 39.50 21.15
CA ASN A 23 -43.01 40.19 20.37
C ASN A 23 -42.77 41.66 20.79
N ALA A 24 -42.95 42.01 22.09
CA ALA A 24 -42.65 43.33 22.58
C ALA A 24 -41.15 43.62 22.68
N PHE A 25 -40.75 44.88 22.54
CA PHE A 25 -39.34 45.31 22.57
C PHE A 25 -38.57 44.81 23.79
N LEU A 26 -39.17 44.87 25.00
CA LEU A 26 -38.53 44.37 26.23
C LEU A 26 -38.34 42.87 26.23
N ASN A 27 -39.29 42.09 25.74
CA ASN A 27 -39.19 40.65 25.59
C ASN A 27 -38.09 40.27 24.61
N ARG A 28 -38.06 40.86 23.41
CA ARG A 28 -37.00 40.63 22.46
C ARG A 28 -35.64 40.96 23.02
N THR A 29 -35.51 42.05 23.76
CA THR A 29 -34.24 42.46 24.37
C THR A 29 -33.79 41.43 25.42
N TYR A 30 -34.69 40.98 26.28
CA TYR A 30 -34.42 39.97 27.31
C TYR A 30 -34.00 38.63 26.68
N HIS A 31 -34.80 38.08 25.76
CA HIS A 31 -34.52 36.81 25.14
C HIS A 31 -33.29 36.87 24.28
N SER A 32 -33.04 37.97 23.50
CA SER A 32 -31.82 38.14 22.70
C SER A 32 -30.56 38.26 23.58
N THR A 33 -30.65 39.00 24.72
CA THR A 33 -29.51 39.13 25.62
C THR A 33 -29.15 37.80 26.27
N THR A 34 -30.16 37.05 26.72
CA THR A 34 -29.98 35.73 27.34
C THR A 34 -29.42 34.72 26.31
N ALA A 35 -29.97 34.68 25.12
CA ALA A 35 -29.50 33.82 24.05
C ALA A 35 -28.06 34.09 23.69
N ARG A 36 -27.66 35.37 23.65
CA ARG A 36 -26.30 35.81 23.36
C ARG A 36 -25.30 35.34 24.42
N PHE A 37 -25.55 35.69 25.69
CA PHE A 37 -24.55 35.57 26.74
C PHE A 37 -24.60 34.24 27.48
N ASN A 38 -25.81 33.68 27.74
CA ASN A 38 -25.96 32.43 28.46
C ASN A 38 -25.90 31.20 27.53
N GLY A 39 -26.31 31.32 26.29
CA GLY A 39 -26.23 30.27 25.28
C GLY A 39 -25.01 30.37 24.41
N TYR A 40 -25.10 31.18 23.36
CA TYR A 40 -24.11 31.29 22.31
C TYR A 40 -22.69 31.54 22.84
N PHE A 41 -22.51 32.59 23.68
CA PHE A 41 -21.17 32.94 24.16
C PHE A 41 -20.54 31.81 24.99
N ASN A 42 -21.26 31.25 25.96
CA ASN A 42 -20.75 30.21 26.83
C ASN A 42 -20.53 28.89 26.09
N ALA A 43 -21.39 28.53 25.14
CA ALA A 43 -21.24 27.33 24.34
C ALA A 43 -20.08 27.45 23.33
N ASN A 44 -19.98 28.61 22.68
CA ASN A 44 -18.87 28.87 21.75
C ASN A 44 -17.52 28.89 22.47
N GLU A 45 -17.43 29.50 23.69
CA GLU A 45 -16.20 29.47 24.48
C GLU A 45 -15.79 28.05 24.85
N LEU A 46 -16.73 27.16 25.23
CA LEU A 46 -16.45 25.76 25.49
C LEU A 46 -15.92 25.03 24.24
N LEU A 47 -16.54 25.27 23.08
CA LEU A 47 -16.09 24.71 21.81
C LEU A 47 -14.69 25.23 21.45
N ASP A 48 -14.49 26.55 21.54
CA ASP A 48 -13.22 27.18 21.24
C ASP A 48 -12.09 26.75 22.19
N GLN A 49 -12.36 26.56 23.46
CA GLN A 49 -11.40 26.00 24.42
C GLN A 49 -11.02 24.57 24.05
N SER A 50 -11.99 23.75 23.71
CA SER A 50 -11.78 22.38 23.27
C SER A 50 -10.94 22.33 21.99
N LEU A 51 -11.23 23.18 21.01
CA LEU A 51 -10.45 23.30 19.78
C LEU A 51 -9.05 23.84 20.02
N ARG A 52 -8.88 24.85 20.89
CA ARG A 52 -7.56 25.35 21.29
C ARG A 52 -6.71 24.26 21.92
N SER A 53 -7.30 23.43 22.79
CA SER A 53 -6.63 22.28 23.37
C SER A 53 -6.19 21.28 22.30
N PHE A 54 -7.07 20.91 21.38
CA PHE A 54 -6.76 20.04 20.25
C PHE A 54 -5.62 20.63 19.40
N TYR A 55 -5.74 21.87 18.91
CA TYR A 55 -4.67 22.50 18.09
C TYR A 55 -3.34 22.68 18.81
N SER A 56 -3.31 22.67 20.15
CA SER A 56 -2.08 22.74 20.92
C SER A 56 -1.38 21.37 21.08
N SER A 57 -2.14 20.30 21.04
CA SER A 57 -1.64 18.91 21.15
C SER A 57 -1.41 18.24 19.79
N ASN A 58 -2.11 18.69 18.75
CA ASN A 58 -2.01 18.15 17.40
C ASN A 58 -0.60 18.35 16.84
N LYS A 59 0.00 17.26 16.35
CA LYS A 59 1.32 17.27 15.71
C LYS A 59 1.14 17.17 14.21
N ASP A 60 1.58 18.21 13.50
CA ASP A 60 1.59 18.20 12.05
C ASP A 60 2.57 17.14 11.50
N ASP A 61 2.14 16.36 10.51
CA ASP A 61 3.02 15.49 9.73
C ASP A 61 3.66 16.27 8.58
N PHE A 62 4.89 16.73 8.79
CA PHE A 62 5.63 17.51 7.79
C PHE A 62 6.16 16.68 6.61
N TYR A 63 5.99 15.37 6.62
CA TYR A 63 6.33 14.48 5.48
C TYR A 63 5.20 14.39 4.45
N SER A 64 4.02 14.85 4.80
CA SER A 64 2.85 14.97 3.94
C SER A 64 2.47 16.44 3.70
N ILE A 65 1.54 16.70 2.78
CA ILE A 65 0.94 18.03 2.65
C ILE A 65 0.17 18.29 3.94
N LEU A 66 0.47 19.41 4.61
CA LEU A 66 -0.24 19.77 5.83
C LEU A 66 -1.72 20.02 5.54
N ASP A 67 -2.56 19.58 6.46
CA ASP A 67 -3.99 19.86 6.37
C ASP A 67 -4.27 21.35 6.39
N VAL A 68 -5.08 21.80 5.46
CA VAL A 68 -5.59 23.19 5.41
C VAL A 68 -6.47 23.45 6.62
N ASN A 69 -7.29 22.50 6.98
CA ASN A 69 -8.15 22.50 8.16
C ASN A 69 -7.90 21.23 8.99
N PRO A 70 -6.94 21.24 9.94
CA PRO A 70 -6.71 20.07 10.79
C PRO A 70 -7.98 19.67 11.56
N LEU A 71 -8.29 18.40 11.54
CA LEU A 71 -9.43 17.80 12.22
C LEU A 71 -8.96 16.74 13.21
N PRO A 72 -9.62 16.61 14.36
CA PRO A 72 -9.33 15.54 15.30
C PRO A 72 -9.62 14.18 14.66
N ASP A 73 -8.79 13.20 14.93
CA ASP A 73 -9.08 11.81 14.64
C ASP A 73 -10.22 11.27 15.54
N GLU A 74 -10.55 9.97 15.45
CA GLU A 74 -11.65 9.42 16.26
C GLU A 74 -11.36 9.43 17.76
N GLU A 75 -10.12 9.17 18.17
CA GLU A 75 -9.73 9.13 19.58
C GLU A 75 -9.62 10.55 20.16
N GLU A 76 -9.04 11.47 19.41
CA GLU A 76 -8.97 12.88 19.77
C GLU A 76 -10.36 13.49 19.88
N ALA A 77 -11.26 13.18 18.93
CA ALA A 77 -12.65 13.64 18.98
C ALA A 77 -13.37 13.12 20.23
N LYS A 78 -13.17 11.86 20.64
CA LYS A 78 -13.73 11.31 21.89
C LYS A 78 -13.30 12.11 23.13
N SER A 79 -12.06 12.57 23.20
CA SER A 79 -11.56 13.41 24.30
C SER A 79 -12.29 14.75 24.38
N MET A 80 -12.78 15.27 23.25
CA MET A 80 -13.51 16.55 23.18
C MET A 80 -15.01 16.40 23.49
N HIS A 81 -15.58 15.19 23.50
CA HIS A 81 -17.03 14.94 23.65
C HIS A 81 -17.65 15.62 24.88
N PRO A 82 -17.07 15.57 26.09
CA PRO A 82 -17.73 16.18 27.26
C PRO A 82 -17.96 17.68 27.10
N ALA A 83 -16.96 18.41 26.59
CA ALA A 83 -17.08 19.86 26.38
C ALA A 83 -18.07 20.20 25.24
N ILE A 84 -17.98 19.43 24.15
CA ILE A 84 -18.86 19.58 22.98
C ILE A 84 -20.31 19.29 23.33
N ASP A 85 -20.58 18.20 24.09
CA ASP A 85 -21.92 17.83 24.49
C ASP A 85 -22.52 18.88 25.42
N THR A 86 -21.71 19.44 26.32
CA THR A 86 -22.15 20.56 27.18
C THR A 86 -22.49 21.79 26.36
N ALA A 87 -21.71 22.12 25.32
CA ALA A 87 -21.99 23.24 24.44
C ALA A 87 -23.30 23.01 23.64
N VAL A 88 -23.51 21.79 23.10
CA VAL A 88 -24.74 21.42 22.41
C VAL A 88 -25.96 21.53 23.30
N VAL A 89 -25.87 21.03 24.54
CA VAL A 89 -27.00 21.12 25.54
C VAL A 89 -27.32 22.57 25.82
N LYS A 90 -26.30 23.43 26.12
CA LYS A 90 -26.53 24.85 26.39
C LYS A 90 -27.21 25.58 25.22
N CYS A 91 -26.76 25.36 23.99
CA CYS A 91 -27.38 25.94 22.80
C CYS A 91 -28.83 25.43 22.63
N SER A 92 -29.05 24.14 22.82
CA SER A 92 -30.38 23.51 22.68
C SER A 92 -31.39 24.06 23.71
N GLU A 93 -30.94 24.23 24.97
CA GLU A 93 -31.77 24.85 26.03
C GLU A 93 -32.13 26.29 25.70
N VAL A 94 -31.17 27.06 25.17
CA VAL A 94 -31.43 28.44 24.77
C VAL A 94 -32.43 28.52 23.61
N ILE A 95 -32.25 27.69 22.57
CA ILE A 95 -33.17 27.61 21.45
C ILE A 95 -34.57 27.27 21.97
N LYS A 96 -34.69 26.27 22.82
CA LYS A 96 -35.98 25.85 23.40
C LYS A 96 -36.66 26.94 24.20
N ASN A 97 -35.92 27.71 25.01
CA ASN A 97 -36.49 28.63 25.99
C ASN A 97 -36.55 30.10 25.51
N HIS A 98 -35.80 30.45 24.44
CA HIS A 98 -35.62 31.83 24.01
C HIS A 98 -35.86 32.07 22.50
N SER A 99 -36.26 31.04 21.74
CA SER A 99 -36.72 31.20 20.35
C SER A 99 -38.07 31.95 20.37
N MET A 100 -38.20 32.93 19.49
CA MET A 100 -39.40 33.78 19.36
C MET A 100 -39.86 33.76 17.90
N PRO A 101 -40.43 32.64 17.40
CA PRO A 101 -40.88 32.52 16.03
C PRO A 101 -42.16 33.38 15.82
N SER A 102 -42.31 34.00 14.69
CA SER A 102 -43.52 34.73 14.33
C SER A 102 -44.69 33.76 14.17
N THR A 103 -45.76 33.95 14.95
CA THR A 103 -46.98 33.13 14.87
C THR A 103 -47.96 33.60 13.81
N GLU A 104 -47.81 34.84 13.31
CA GLU A 104 -48.77 35.45 12.36
C GLU A 104 -48.57 34.97 10.91
N ASP A 105 -47.42 34.42 10.58
CA ASP A 105 -47.08 34.02 9.22
C ASP A 105 -46.76 32.50 9.08
N MET A 106 -47.43 31.65 9.80
CA MET A 106 -47.18 30.20 9.83
C MET A 106 -47.17 29.49 8.47
N TYR A 107 -47.68 30.13 7.44
CA TYR A 107 -47.75 29.57 6.08
C TYR A 107 -46.72 30.11 5.07
N TYR A 108 -46.08 31.25 5.34
CA TYR A 108 -45.25 31.88 4.29
C TYR A 108 -43.89 32.43 4.71
N LYS A 109 -43.64 32.79 5.97
CA LYS A 109 -42.32 33.30 6.41
C LYS A 109 -42.15 33.08 7.93
N ASP A 110 -41.64 31.96 8.33
CA ASP A 110 -41.13 31.78 9.69
C ASP A 110 -39.98 32.76 9.95
N VAL A 111 -40.29 33.90 10.60
CA VAL A 111 -39.29 34.87 11.00
C VAL A 111 -38.97 34.67 12.47
N GLU A 112 -37.72 34.35 12.76
CA GLU A 112 -37.22 34.32 14.13
C GLU A 112 -36.88 35.75 14.60
N HIS A 113 -37.53 36.21 15.67
CA HIS A 113 -37.28 37.55 16.21
C HIS A 113 -36.09 37.67 17.13
N ASN A 114 -35.57 36.57 17.65
CA ASN A 114 -34.37 36.54 18.46
C ASN A 114 -33.12 36.35 17.57
N LYS A 115 -32.31 37.39 17.43
CA LYS A 115 -31.16 37.50 16.54
C LYS A 115 -30.02 36.53 16.84
N TRP A 116 -30.10 35.73 17.93
CA TRP A 116 -29.03 34.83 18.35
C TRP A 116 -29.38 33.35 18.23
N ILE A 117 -30.59 33.03 17.75
CA ILE A 117 -31.04 31.64 17.62
C ILE A 117 -30.32 30.93 16.47
N ASP A 118 -30.11 31.59 15.35
CA ASP A 118 -29.36 31.08 14.21
C ASP A 118 -27.91 30.78 14.59
N GLU A 119 -27.26 31.66 15.38
CA GLU A 119 -25.88 31.45 15.86
C GLU A 119 -25.74 30.27 16.83
N ASN A 120 -26.80 30.04 17.67
CA ASN A 120 -26.83 28.83 18.51
C ASN A 120 -26.94 27.56 17.67
N TRP A 121 -27.78 27.57 16.62
CA TRP A 121 -27.86 26.45 15.66
C TRP A 121 -26.54 26.23 14.92
N ILE A 122 -25.86 27.28 14.46
CA ILE A 122 -24.54 27.22 13.84
C ILE A 122 -23.53 26.59 14.81
N THR A 123 -23.55 26.97 16.09
CA THR A 123 -22.64 26.41 17.11
C THR A 123 -22.89 24.93 17.32
N ILE A 124 -24.16 24.49 17.39
CA ILE A 124 -24.52 23.05 17.43
C ILE A 124 -23.97 22.32 16.20
N GLY A 125 -24.18 22.86 15.00
CA GLY A 125 -23.69 22.27 13.76
C GLY A 125 -22.16 22.09 13.77
N LYS A 126 -21.40 23.13 14.16
CA LYS A 126 -19.94 23.07 14.31
C LYS A 126 -19.49 22.04 15.35
N ALA A 127 -20.15 22.02 16.51
CA ALA A 127 -19.89 21.08 17.57
C ALA A 127 -20.04 19.62 17.10
N LEU A 128 -21.13 19.31 16.40
CA LEU A 128 -21.38 17.99 15.81
C LEU A 128 -20.37 17.63 14.71
N TYR A 129 -19.90 18.60 13.92
CA TYR A 129 -18.86 18.39 12.91
C TYR A 129 -17.54 17.96 13.54
N TYR A 130 -17.06 18.67 14.56
CA TYR A 130 -15.83 18.30 15.26
C TYR A 130 -15.98 17.00 16.07
N LYS A 131 -17.20 16.64 16.45
CA LYS A 131 -17.52 15.32 17.02
C LYS A 131 -17.56 14.19 15.98
N ARG A 132 -17.31 14.50 14.69
CA ARG A 132 -17.39 13.61 13.51
C ARG A 132 -18.79 13.02 13.28
N GLN A 133 -19.84 13.63 13.83
CA GLN A 133 -21.24 13.26 13.60
C GLN A 133 -21.79 14.01 12.37
N TYR A 134 -21.18 13.74 11.20
CA TYR A 134 -21.43 14.50 9.97
C TYR A 134 -22.89 14.53 9.56
N GLU A 135 -23.60 13.41 9.65
CA GLU A 135 -25.02 13.34 9.30
C GLU A 135 -25.90 14.24 10.16
N LYS A 136 -25.65 14.29 11.47
CA LYS A 136 -26.38 15.17 12.37
C LYS A 136 -26.03 16.64 12.15
N SER A 137 -24.76 16.90 11.91
CA SER A 137 -24.26 18.23 11.57
C SER A 137 -24.88 18.73 10.27
N LEU A 138 -24.92 17.88 9.22
CA LEU A 138 -25.51 18.20 7.93
C LEU A 138 -26.99 18.56 8.06
N ARG A 139 -27.78 17.73 8.76
CA ARG A 139 -29.21 18.04 9.01
C ARG A 139 -29.38 19.34 9.74
N ASN A 140 -28.53 19.66 10.71
CA ASN A 140 -28.57 20.91 11.46
C ASN A 140 -28.31 22.10 10.53
N PHE A 141 -27.27 22.10 9.71
CA PHE A 141 -26.97 23.19 8.76
C PHE A 141 -28.02 23.31 7.65
N GLN A 142 -28.61 22.18 7.19
CA GLN A 142 -29.74 22.22 6.25
C GLN A 142 -30.96 22.89 6.86
N PHE A 143 -31.20 22.68 8.16
CA PHE A 143 -32.27 23.36 8.90
C PHE A 143 -32.00 24.87 8.97
N VAL A 144 -30.76 25.29 9.32
CA VAL A 144 -30.37 26.71 9.32
C VAL A 144 -30.56 27.34 7.93
N LYS A 145 -30.09 26.66 6.87
CA LYS A 145 -30.21 27.12 5.49
C LYS A 145 -31.69 27.37 5.08
N ARG A 146 -32.58 26.52 5.57
CA ARG A 146 -34.03 26.65 5.24
C ARG A 146 -34.70 27.78 6.01
N LEU A 147 -34.50 27.87 7.34
CA LEU A 147 -35.20 28.84 8.19
C LEU A 147 -34.62 30.25 8.11
N PHE A 148 -33.28 30.37 7.99
CA PHE A 148 -32.59 31.64 8.05
C PHE A 148 -32.06 32.08 6.67
N ALA A 149 -32.84 31.85 5.61
CA ALA A 149 -32.45 32.11 4.23
C ALA A 149 -32.13 33.58 3.94
N LYS A 150 -32.60 34.52 4.76
CA LYS A 150 -32.36 35.97 4.64
C LYS A 150 -31.28 36.49 5.58
N ASP A 151 -30.69 35.63 6.42
CA ASP A 151 -29.70 35.99 7.42
C ASP A 151 -28.28 35.62 6.95
N PRO A 152 -27.21 36.25 7.46
CA PRO A 152 -25.82 35.89 7.14
C PRO A 152 -25.48 34.42 7.47
N SER A 153 -26.15 33.85 8.48
CA SER A 153 -26.05 32.45 8.89
C SER A 153 -26.36 31.44 7.76
N PHE A 154 -27.18 31.86 6.77
CA PHE A 154 -27.41 31.05 5.56
C PHE A 154 -26.14 30.70 4.82
N TYR A 155 -25.25 31.66 4.61
CA TYR A 155 -24.00 31.45 3.90
C TYR A 155 -22.97 30.65 4.74
N VAL A 156 -23.01 30.91 6.07
CA VAL A 156 -22.20 30.11 7.01
C VAL A 156 -22.63 28.64 6.97
N ALA A 157 -23.92 28.37 7.02
CA ALA A 157 -24.47 27.03 6.94
C ALA A 157 -24.09 26.34 5.60
N LYS A 158 -24.20 27.04 4.45
CA LYS A 158 -23.76 26.52 3.14
C LYS A 158 -22.28 26.14 3.14
N LEU A 159 -21.42 26.99 3.71
CA LEU A 159 -19.98 26.68 3.79
C LEU A 159 -19.71 25.43 4.63
N TRP A 160 -20.40 25.28 5.78
CA TRP A 160 -20.22 24.08 6.61
C TRP A 160 -20.80 22.82 5.97
N ILE A 161 -21.88 22.92 5.20
CA ILE A 161 -22.38 21.82 4.35
C ILE A 161 -21.28 21.39 3.35
N ALA A 162 -20.65 22.35 2.66
CA ALA A 162 -19.55 22.03 1.75
C ALA A 162 -18.37 21.35 2.48
N LYS A 163 -18.00 21.83 3.70
CA LYS A 163 -16.94 21.18 4.51
C LYS A 163 -17.33 19.75 4.91
N ILE A 164 -18.60 19.50 5.25
CA ILE A 164 -19.09 18.14 5.56
C ILE A 164 -18.98 17.25 4.32
N HIS A 165 -19.42 17.72 3.15
CA HIS A 165 -19.33 16.96 1.90
C HIS A 165 -17.86 16.64 1.54
N ILE A 166 -16.90 17.54 1.85
CA ILE A 166 -15.46 17.25 1.68
C ILE A 166 -15.04 16.08 2.56
N GLU A 167 -15.44 16.06 3.83
CA GLU A 167 -15.08 14.98 4.77
C GLU A 167 -15.76 13.65 4.42
N GLN A 168 -16.97 13.70 3.87
CA GLN A 168 -17.70 12.52 3.38
C GLN A 168 -17.27 12.07 1.98
N LYS A 169 -16.26 12.72 1.37
CA LYS A 169 -15.78 12.48 0.00
C LYS A 169 -16.83 12.75 -1.09
N ALA A 170 -17.94 13.41 -0.78
CA ALA A 170 -18.93 13.89 -1.73
C ALA A 170 -18.43 15.16 -2.45
N TYR A 171 -17.32 15.02 -3.19
CA TYR A 171 -16.56 16.15 -3.73
C TYR A 171 -17.32 16.97 -4.77
N ALA A 172 -18.21 16.35 -5.54
CA ALA A 172 -19.04 17.04 -6.53
C ALA A 172 -20.01 18.02 -5.86
N ASP A 173 -20.70 17.58 -4.79
CA ASP A 173 -21.64 18.40 -4.04
C ASP A 173 -20.93 19.53 -3.27
N ALA A 174 -19.75 19.21 -2.73
CA ALA A 174 -18.89 20.22 -2.09
C ALA A 174 -18.51 21.31 -3.09
N LYS A 175 -18.06 20.93 -4.30
CA LYS A 175 -17.67 21.88 -5.34
C LYS A 175 -18.85 22.75 -5.79
N LEU A 176 -20.00 22.13 -6.07
CA LEU A 176 -21.20 22.85 -6.48
C LEU A 176 -21.61 23.90 -5.43
N THR A 177 -21.56 23.53 -4.15
CA THR A 177 -21.92 24.44 -3.05
C THR A 177 -20.90 25.58 -2.91
N LEU A 178 -19.61 25.30 -3.09
CA LEU A 178 -18.57 26.35 -3.05
C LEU A 178 -18.65 27.27 -4.27
N ASP A 179 -18.92 26.73 -5.47
CA ASP A 179 -19.06 27.51 -6.70
C ASP A 179 -20.24 28.50 -6.58
N ASP A 180 -21.35 28.05 -6.02
CA ASP A 180 -22.51 28.92 -5.76
C ASP A 180 -22.18 30.02 -4.72
N LEU A 181 -21.49 29.68 -3.62
CA LEU A 181 -21.04 30.69 -2.64
C LEU A 181 -20.06 31.70 -3.24
N ASN A 182 -19.15 31.23 -4.08
CA ASN A 182 -18.17 32.10 -4.73
C ASN A 182 -18.84 33.04 -5.75
N ALA A 183 -19.79 32.53 -6.55
CA ALA A 183 -20.56 33.35 -7.51
C ALA A 183 -21.30 34.49 -6.79
N ILE A 184 -22.03 34.16 -5.70
CA ILE A 184 -22.69 35.16 -4.88
C ILE A 184 -21.70 36.18 -4.32
N SER A 185 -20.53 35.73 -3.85
CA SER A 185 -19.50 36.63 -3.30
C SER A 185 -18.90 37.58 -4.37
N GLN A 186 -18.85 37.16 -5.64
CA GLN A 186 -18.36 37.99 -6.75
C GLN A 186 -19.40 38.97 -7.27
N GLU A 187 -20.68 38.60 -7.24
CA GLU A 187 -21.79 39.46 -7.64
C GLU A 187 -22.04 40.60 -6.65
N GLN A 188 -21.58 40.46 -5.41
CA GLN A 188 -21.76 41.49 -4.40
C GLN A 188 -20.98 42.75 -4.76
N ARG A 189 -21.71 43.86 -4.90
CA ARG A 189 -21.15 45.18 -5.23
C ARG A 189 -20.10 45.62 -4.19
N GLN A 190 -18.91 46.02 -4.63
CA GLN A 190 -17.97 46.71 -3.75
C GLN A 190 -18.60 48.01 -3.26
N LYS A 191 -18.67 48.19 -1.92
CA LYS A 191 -19.17 49.41 -1.32
C LYS A 191 -18.30 50.59 -1.78
N THR A 192 -18.96 51.60 -2.33
CA THR A 192 -18.37 52.85 -2.70
C THR A 192 -18.42 53.83 -1.51
N PHE A 193 -17.59 54.92 -1.55
CA PHE A 193 -17.60 55.92 -0.48
C PHE A 193 -19.00 56.50 -0.22
N THR A 194 -19.85 56.62 -1.23
CA THR A 194 -21.23 57.05 -1.12
C THR A 194 -22.12 56.10 -0.31
N ASP A 195 -21.79 54.86 -0.17
CA ASP A 195 -22.54 53.89 0.64
C ASP A 195 -22.35 54.13 2.15
N TYR A 196 -21.32 54.89 2.54
CA TYR A 196 -21.02 55.25 3.94
C TYR A 196 -21.63 56.63 4.37
N ILE A 197 -22.21 57.34 3.42
CA ILE A 197 -22.83 58.62 3.73
C ILE A 197 -24.30 58.39 4.13
N PRO A 198 -24.70 58.67 5.38
CA PRO A 198 -26.11 58.55 5.79
C PRO A 198 -26.98 59.42 4.85
N PHE A 199 -28.03 58.85 4.29
CA PHE A 199 -28.98 59.48 3.37
C PHE A 199 -28.59 59.64 1.89
N ALA A 200 -27.33 59.26 1.48
CA ALA A 200 -26.96 59.37 0.07
C ALA A 200 -27.58 58.35 -0.86
N ASN A 201 -27.89 57.14 -0.34
CA ASN A 201 -28.57 56.05 -1.08
C ASN A 201 -29.80 55.57 -0.30
N LYS A 202 -30.99 56.16 -0.55
CA LYS A 202 -32.26 55.55 -0.18
C LYS A 202 -32.48 54.31 -1.10
N LYS A 203 -32.35 53.11 -0.57
CA LYS A 203 -32.83 51.90 -1.26
C LYS A 203 -34.31 51.99 -1.54
N PRO A 204 -34.81 51.63 -2.72
CA PRO A 204 -36.24 51.53 -2.97
C PRO A 204 -36.90 50.63 -1.93
N ALA A 205 -38.02 51.04 -1.38
CA ALA A 205 -38.79 50.25 -0.45
C ALA A 205 -39.32 49.03 -1.20
N GLY A 206 -38.80 47.84 -0.85
CA GLY A 206 -39.24 46.55 -1.43
C GLY A 206 -38.13 45.64 -1.98
N GLU A 207 -36.88 46.06 -2.09
CA GLU A 207 -35.79 45.14 -2.41
C GLU A 207 -35.39 44.32 -1.18
N ASP A 208 -35.47 42.99 -1.30
CA ASP A 208 -34.93 42.09 -0.30
C ASP A 208 -33.45 42.37 -0.10
N ILE A 209 -33.04 42.68 1.11
CA ILE A 209 -31.62 42.90 1.46
C ILE A 209 -30.96 41.54 1.49
N ILE A 210 -30.23 41.19 0.42
CA ILE A 210 -29.38 40.00 0.39
C ILE A 210 -28.20 40.27 1.35
N PRO A 211 -27.99 39.41 2.37
CA PRO A 211 -26.88 39.57 3.30
C PRO A 211 -25.53 39.54 2.57
N GLU A 212 -24.60 40.38 3.00
CA GLU A 212 -23.28 40.44 2.39
C GLU A 212 -22.37 39.33 2.95
N ILE A 213 -21.64 38.62 2.06
CA ILE A 213 -20.62 37.64 2.48
C ILE A 213 -19.44 38.44 3.05
N SER A 214 -19.14 38.18 4.33
CA SER A 214 -18.02 38.84 5.02
C SER A 214 -16.67 38.45 4.44
N LYS A 215 -15.62 39.26 4.68
CA LYS A 215 -14.24 38.94 4.24
C LYS A 215 -13.72 37.65 4.88
N ASP A 216 -14.09 37.40 6.12
CA ASP A 216 -13.70 36.17 6.84
C ASP A 216 -14.36 34.94 6.21
N LEU A 217 -15.64 35.06 5.82
CA LEU A 217 -16.32 33.97 5.13
C LEU A 217 -15.76 33.73 3.73
N GLN A 218 -15.37 34.82 3.00
CA GLN A 218 -14.66 34.70 1.72
C GLN A 218 -13.32 33.97 1.88
N PHE A 219 -12.58 34.27 2.92
CA PHE A 219 -11.35 33.56 3.28
C PHE A 219 -11.61 32.06 3.47
N ASP A 220 -12.62 31.72 4.26
CA ASP A 220 -12.97 30.32 4.54
C ASP A 220 -13.49 29.58 3.29
N ILE A 221 -14.18 30.26 2.36
CA ILE A 221 -14.59 29.68 1.07
C ILE A 221 -13.35 29.29 0.26
N TYR A 222 -12.38 30.21 0.05
CA TYR A 222 -11.17 29.90 -0.72
C TYR A 222 -10.29 28.85 -0.03
N LYS A 223 -10.26 28.86 1.30
CA LYS A 223 -9.58 27.82 2.09
C LYS A 223 -10.22 26.46 1.89
N SER A 224 -11.55 26.36 1.80
CA SER A 224 -12.27 25.13 1.55
C SER A 224 -12.10 24.62 0.11
N TYR A 225 -12.01 25.52 -0.89
CA TYR A 225 -11.60 25.13 -2.25
C TYR A 225 -10.21 24.48 -2.29
N ALA A 226 -9.26 25.08 -1.57
CA ALA A 226 -7.92 24.52 -1.51
C ALA A 226 -7.90 23.15 -0.83
N ASP A 227 -8.66 22.97 0.24
CA ASP A 227 -8.80 21.69 0.95
C ASP A 227 -9.42 20.62 0.04
N LEU A 228 -10.54 20.94 -0.63
CA LEU A 228 -11.18 20.07 -1.62
C LEU A 228 -10.19 19.63 -2.72
N ALA A 229 -9.49 20.59 -3.31
CA ALA A 229 -8.56 20.32 -4.41
C ALA A 229 -7.34 19.47 -3.95
N ILE A 230 -6.84 19.67 -2.72
CA ILE A 230 -5.76 18.84 -2.15
C ILE A 230 -6.24 17.39 -1.98
N LYS A 231 -7.46 17.20 -1.42
CA LYS A 231 -8.04 15.87 -1.21
C LYS A 231 -8.31 15.12 -2.53
N ARG A 232 -8.60 15.86 -3.60
CA ARG A 232 -8.74 15.33 -4.97
C ARG A 232 -7.41 15.19 -5.71
N LYS A 233 -6.29 15.63 -5.11
CA LYS A 233 -4.96 15.70 -5.76
C LYS A 233 -4.91 16.64 -6.99
N GLU A 234 -5.81 17.58 -7.08
CA GLU A 234 -5.86 18.64 -8.10
C GLU A 234 -4.98 19.83 -7.63
N TYR A 235 -3.66 19.65 -7.68
CA TYR A 235 -2.71 20.58 -7.09
C TYR A 235 -2.69 21.99 -7.73
N PRO A 236 -2.87 22.15 -9.07
CA PRO A 236 -2.96 23.48 -9.69
C PRO A 236 -4.14 24.31 -9.13
N GLU A 237 -5.29 23.70 -8.95
CA GLU A 237 -6.50 24.32 -8.38
C GLU A 237 -6.29 24.63 -6.90
N ALA A 238 -5.65 23.72 -6.14
CA ALA A 238 -5.29 23.93 -4.76
C ALA A 238 -4.36 25.16 -4.58
N ILE A 239 -3.37 25.30 -5.45
CA ILE A 239 -2.46 26.47 -5.49
C ILE A 239 -3.25 27.76 -5.71
N GLN A 240 -4.20 27.77 -6.64
CA GLN A 240 -5.03 28.94 -6.92
C GLN A 240 -5.92 29.31 -5.74
N GLY A 241 -6.57 28.31 -5.14
CA GLY A 241 -7.40 28.46 -3.93
C GLY A 241 -6.60 29.06 -2.77
N LEU A 242 -5.41 28.50 -2.49
CA LEU A 242 -4.54 29.02 -1.43
C LEU A 242 -4.05 30.45 -1.67
N LYS A 243 -3.71 30.81 -2.92
CA LYS A 243 -3.33 32.20 -3.27
C LYS A 243 -4.48 33.16 -2.96
N SER A 244 -5.70 32.80 -3.35
CA SER A 244 -6.90 33.61 -3.07
C SER A 244 -7.19 33.71 -1.56
N ALA A 245 -7.05 32.61 -0.84
CA ALA A 245 -7.20 32.58 0.61
C ALA A 245 -6.14 33.46 1.31
N ILE A 246 -4.87 33.40 0.91
CA ILE A 246 -3.78 34.20 1.51
C ILE A 246 -4.04 35.72 1.38
N VAL A 247 -4.64 36.17 0.28
CA VAL A 247 -5.01 37.59 0.07
C VAL A 247 -6.06 38.06 1.08
N LYS A 248 -7.02 37.17 1.43
CA LYS A 248 -8.12 37.48 2.36
C LYS A 248 -7.83 37.08 3.81
N CYS A 249 -6.70 36.42 4.07
CA CYS A 249 -6.37 35.84 5.36
C CYS A 249 -6.34 36.89 6.50
N PRO A 250 -7.14 36.68 7.58
CA PRO A 250 -7.26 37.66 8.66
C PRO A 250 -6.07 37.66 9.61
N THR A 251 -5.36 36.53 9.78
CA THR A 251 -4.30 36.38 10.78
C THR A 251 -2.95 36.04 10.16
N GLN A 252 -1.88 36.55 10.76
CA GLN A 252 -0.51 36.26 10.30
C GLN A 252 -0.14 34.78 10.58
N LYS A 253 -0.69 34.17 11.64
CA LYS A 253 -0.43 32.76 11.99
C LYS A 253 -0.98 31.80 10.91
N GLU A 254 -2.23 31.99 10.49
CA GLU A 254 -2.82 31.21 9.41
C GLU A 254 -2.10 31.47 8.07
N LYS A 255 -1.79 32.73 7.77
CA LYS A 255 -1.03 33.10 6.56
C LYS A 255 0.31 32.37 6.48
N THR A 256 0.97 32.17 7.61
CA THR A 256 2.23 31.41 7.69
C THR A 256 1.99 29.94 7.33
N ARG A 257 0.96 29.30 7.90
CA ARG A 257 0.60 27.90 7.58
C ARG A 257 0.24 27.74 6.09
N LEU A 258 -0.63 28.61 5.57
CA LEU A 258 -1.04 28.54 4.16
C LEU A 258 0.14 28.74 3.19
N ASN A 259 1.10 29.62 3.51
CA ASN A 259 2.32 29.76 2.72
C ASN A 259 3.19 28.49 2.79
N PHE A 260 3.24 27.80 3.93
CA PHE A 260 3.97 26.55 4.04
C PHE A 260 3.35 25.48 3.14
N ILE A 261 2.02 25.29 3.22
CA ILE A 261 1.26 24.34 2.36
C ILE A 261 1.46 24.68 0.87
N LEU A 262 1.39 25.98 0.53
CA LEU A 262 1.62 26.43 -0.84
C LEU A 262 3.05 26.12 -1.32
N GLY A 263 4.03 26.22 -0.44
CA GLY A 263 5.40 25.77 -0.69
C GLY A 263 5.49 24.28 -0.97
N GLN A 264 4.79 23.44 -0.19
CA GLN A 264 4.72 21.99 -0.40
C GLN A 264 4.07 21.63 -1.76
N LEU A 265 2.97 22.29 -2.13
CA LEU A 265 2.30 22.06 -3.42
C LEU A 265 3.19 22.44 -4.61
N TYR A 266 3.92 23.55 -4.53
CA TYR A 266 4.88 23.93 -5.56
C TYR A 266 6.06 22.96 -5.65
N GLN A 267 6.51 22.42 -4.52
CA GLN A 267 7.56 21.41 -4.47
C GLN A 267 7.12 20.11 -5.17
N ILE A 268 5.91 19.64 -4.91
CA ILE A 268 5.31 18.47 -5.58
C ILE A 268 5.20 18.69 -7.10
N ASN A 269 4.82 19.88 -7.52
CA ASN A 269 4.74 20.26 -8.93
C ASN A 269 6.11 20.58 -9.55
N ASN A 270 7.21 20.26 -8.87
CA ASN A 270 8.59 20.53 -9.31
C ASN A 270 8.89 22.01 -9.64
N GLN A 271 8.14 22.95 -9.09
CA GLN A 271 8.34 24.40 -9.22
C GLN A 271 9.16 24.93 -8.03
N LEU A 272 10.44 24.52 -7.97
CA LEU A 272 11.29 24.66 -6.80
C LEU A 272 11.53 26.13 -6.38
N ASP A 273 11.66 27.07 -7.31
CA ASP A 273 11.83 28.51 -7.02
C ASP A 273 10.59 29.09 -6.31
N SER A 274 9.40 28.75 -6.82
CA SER A 274 8.13 29.16 -6.20
C SER A 274 7.97 28.54 -4.82
N ALA A 275 8.33 27.25 -4.67
CA ALA A 275 8.34 26.57 -3.38
C ALA A 275 9.27 27.29 -2.36
N ALA A 276 10.51 27.55 -2.74
CA ALA A 276 11.48 28.27 -1.90
C ALA A 276 11.00 29.69 -1.51
N PHE A 277 10.34 30.40 -2.43
CA PHE A 277 9.75 31.70 -2.14
C PHE A 277 8.66 31.59 -1.06
N HIS A 278 7.73 30.63 -1.18
CA HIS A 278 6.63 30.49 -0.22
C HIS A 278 7.11 29.95 1.13
N PHE A 279 8.06 29.01 1.16
CA PHE A 279 8.74 28.65 2.42
C PHE A 279 9.43 29.84 3.08
N SER A 280 10.04 30.75 2.31
CA SER A 280 10.61 31.98 2.85
C SER A 280 9.54 32.95 3.42
N LYS A 281 8.34 32.96 2.86
CA LYS A 281 7.18 33.70 3.41
C LYS A 281 6.69 33.07 4.73
N ALA A 282 6.73 31.73 4.85
CA ALA A 282 6.40 31.02 6.08
C ALA A 282 7.40 31.28 7.22
N LEU A 283 8.60 31.77 6.94
CA LEU A 283 9.60 32.10 7.95
C LEU A 283 9.41 33.51 8.57
N LYS A 284 8.45 34.32 8.09
CA LYS A 284 8.21 35.65 8.65
C LYS A 284 7.58 35.57 10.04
N SER A 285 7.78 36.64 10.81
CA SER A 285 7.49 36.79 12.25
C SER A 285 6.20 36.10 12.75
N ALA A 286 6.29 35.49 13.92
CA ALA A 286 5.23 34.72 14.61
C ALA A 286 4.95 33.31 14.06
N ALA A 287 5.85 32.71 13.26
CA ALA A 287 5.73 31.30 12.88
C ALA A 287 5.95 30.39 14.10
N PRO A 288 5.11 29.38 14.32
CA PRO A 288 5.40 28.32 15.27
C PRO A 288 6.76 27.67 14.97
N PHE A 289 7.47 27.21 16.02
CA PHE A 289 8.82 26.64 15.87
C PHE A 289 8.86 25.54 14.79
N GLU A 290 7.93 24.60 14.83
CA GLU A 290 7.88 23.47 13.90
C GLU A 290 7.71 23.89 12.43
N ILE A 291 6.79 24.82 12.16
CA ILE A 291 6.62 25.37 10.80
C ILE A 291 7.87 26.13 10.36
N ALA A 292 8.47 26.94 11.26
CA ALA A 292 9.69 27.70 10.92
C ALA A 292 10.90 26.78 10.70
N PHE A 293 11.01 25.71 11.49
CA PHE A 293 12.07 24.72 11.35
C PHE A 293 11.94 23.98 10.01
N ASN A 294 10.77 23.39 9.73
CA ASN A 294 10.53 22.65 8.50
C ASN A 294 10.56 23.54 7.25
N ALA A 295 10.12 24.80 7.34
CA ALA A 295 10.25 25.76 6.24
C ALA A 295 11.72 26.07 5.88
N ARG A 296 12.64 26.09 6.87
CA ARG A 296 14.08 26.22 6.59
C ARG A 296 14.62 24.99 5.89
N LEU A 297 14.24 23.78 6.34
CA LEU A 297 14.66 22.52 5.71
C LEU A 297 14.13 22.43 4.28
N SER A 298 12.83 22.61 4.07
CA SER A 298 12.19 22.53 2.75
C SER A 298 12.73 23.57 1.78
N ARG A 299 12.97 24.80 2.26
CA ARG A 299 13.62 25.84 1.44
C ARG A 299 15.02 25.42 0.99
N ALA A 300 15.77 24.75 1.86
CA ALA A 300 17.12 24.28 1.51
C ALA A 300 17.07 23.13 0.50
N ILE A 301 16.08 22.24 0.60
CA ILE A 301 15.85 21.16 -0.37
C ILE A 301 15.50 21.73 -1.76
N CYS A 302 14.72 22.82 -1.80
CA CYS A 302 14.31 23.45 -3.06
C CYS A 302 15.37 24.37 -3.67
N GLY A 303 16.37 24.81 -2.90
CA GLY A 303 17.35 25.81 -3.34
C GLY A 303 18.79 25.30 -3.30
N GLY A 304 19.67 25.86 -4.16
CA GLY A 304 21.08 25.43 -4.29
C GLY A 304 22.12 26.45 -3.71
N GLY A 305 21.72 27.45 -2.96
CA GLY A 305 22.61 28.53 -2.56
C GLY A 305 23.57 28.19 -1.40
N GLU A 306 24.83 28.65 -1.47
CA GLU A 306 25.88 28.48 -0.42
C GLU A 306 25.44 29.02 0.96
N ARG A 307 24.61 30.06 0.96
CA ARG A 307 24.06 30.63 2.19
C ARG A 307 23.20 29.63 2.94
N LEU A 308 22.45 28.80 2.21
CA LEU A 308 21.57 27.76 2.79
C LEU A 308 22.38 26.65 3.46
N SER A 309 23.51 26.22 2.86
CA SER A 309 24.44 25.28 3.49
C SER A 309 25.00 25.84 4.81
N LYS A 310 25.39 27.13 4.85
CA LYS A 310 25.83 27.75 6.09
C LYS A 310 24.73 27.82 7.16
N ASP A 311 23.49 28.09 6.75
CA ASP A 311 22.33 28.14 7.67
C ASP A 311 22.05 26.76 8.26
N LEU A 312 22.03 25.67 7.44
CA LEU A 312 21.85 24.31 7.92
C LEU A 312 22.98 23.87 8.87
N LYS A 313 24.24 24.21 8.56
CA LYS A 313 25.40 23.93 9.45
C LYS A 313 25.27 24.65 10.80
N ARG A 314 24.65 25.86 10.83
CA ARG A 314 24.34 26.54 12.10
C ARG A 314 23.24 25.82 12.86
N MET A 315 22.17 25.41 12.15
CA MET A 315 21.08 24.64 12.77
C MET A 315 21.59 23.33 13.38
N LEU A 316 22.53 22.65 12.72
CA LEU A 316 23.13 21.41 13.23
C LEU A 316 23.92 21.62 14.53
N LYS A 317 24.53 22.79 14.69
CA LYS A 317 25.30 23.16 15.90
C LYS A 317 24.43 23.66 17.06
N ASP A 318 23.17 24.04 16.79
CA ASP A 318 22.27 24.54 17.83
C ASP A 318 21.72 23.37 18.64
N ALA A 319 21.99 23.37 19.94
CA ALA A 319 21.54 22.32 20.87
C ALA A 319 20.01 22.12 20.90
N LYS A 320 19.23 23.17 20.57
CA LYS A 320 17.76 23.07 20.44
C LYS A 320 17.30 22.11 19.35
N ASN A 321 18.15 21.87 18.36
CA ASN A 321 17.88 21.01 17.20
C ASN A 321 18.49 19.60 17.35
N ALA A 322 18.99 19.23 18.54
CA ALA A 322 19.69 17.98 18.75
C ALA A 322 18.86 16.74 18.34
N GLN A 323 17.54 16.79 18.58
CA GLN A 323 16.60 15.71 18.22
C GLN A 323 16.20 15.69 16.75
N TYR A 324 16.57 16.70 15.97
CA TYR A 324 16.22 16.85 14.55
C TYR A 324 17.45 16.77 13.63
N LYS A 325 18.58 16.25 14.12
CA LYS A 325 19.82 16.14 13.33
C LYS A 325 19.63 15.34 12.05
N ASP A 326 18.85 14.26 12.12
CA ASP A 326 18.47 13.42 10.98
C ASP A 326 17.83 14.23 9.85
N GLN A 327 16.83 15.04 10.16
CA GLN A 327 16.13 15.87 9.19
C GLN A 327 17.05 16.97 8.62
N ILE A 328 17.94 17.54 9.44
CA ILE A 328 18.91 18.55 8.99
C ILE A 328 19.92 17.90 8.03
N TYR A 329 20.45 16.71 8.35
CA TYR A 329 21.36 15.97 7.47
C TYR A 329 20.68 15.60 6.15
N TYR A 330 19.42 15.21 6.18
CA TYR A 330 18.64 14.92 4.96
C TYR A 330 18.50 16.17 4.07
N ALA A 331 18.21 17.33 4.66
CA ALA A 331 18.16 18.59 3.93
C ALA A 331 19.53 19.00 3.36
N MET A 332 20.62 18.79 4.13
CA MET A 332 21.99 19.02 3.65
C MET A 332 22.35 18.09 2.49
N ALA A 333 21.96 16.82 2.59
CA ALA A 333 22.18 15.85 1.52
C ALA A 333 21.50 16.27 0.21
N ASN A 334 20.21 16.61 0.27
CA ASN A 334 19.48 17.05 -0.93
C ASN A 334 20.07 18.37 -1.50
N LEU A 335 20.51 19.29 -0.64
CA LEU A 335 21.14 20.52 -1.08
C LEU A 335 22.44 20.25 -1.87
N GLU A 336 23.30 19.35 -1.38
CA GLU A 336 24.57 19.03 -2.04
C GLU A 336 24.35 18.16 -3.29
N LEU A 337 23.38 17.25 -3.27
CA LEU A 337 22.98 16.48 -4.47
C LEU A 337 22.46 17.41 -5.59
N ASN A 338 21.67 18.42 -5.26
CA ASN A 338 21.22 19.45 -6.23
C ASN A 338 22.39 20.29 -6.79
N ARG A 339 23.55 20.29 -6.13
CA ARG A 339 24.78 20.92 -6.59
C ARG A 339 25.71 19.99 -7.37
N ASN A 340 25.29 18.75 -7.60
CA ASN A 340 26.09 17.66 -8.15
C ASN A 340 27.30 17.24 -7.26
N GLU A 341 27.28 17.59 -5.97
CA GLU A 341 28.26 17.13 -4.97
C GLU A 341 27.79 15.80 -4.39
N LYS A 342 27.88 14.75 -5.21
CA LYS A 342 27.28 13.44 -4.95
C LYS A 342 27.86 12.75 -3.72
N GLU A 343 29.18 12.68 -3.59
CA GLU A 343 29.86 12.01 -2.47
C GLU A 343 29.52 12.66 -1.13
N LEU A 344 29.49 14.00 -1.11
CA LEU A 344 29.08 14.74 0.07
C LEU A 344 27.60 14.51 0.39
N GLY A 345 26.75 14.43 -0.63
CA GLY A 345 25.35 14.07 -0.50
C GLY A 345 25.15 12.69 0.13
N ILE A 346 25.88 11.67 -0.35
CA ILE A 346 25.88 10.31 0.21
C ILE A 346 26.33 10.29 1.67
N SER A 347 27.41 11.01 2.00
CA SER A 347 27.90 11.09 3.37
C SER A 347 26.87 11.69 4.34
N TYR A 348 26.13 12.72 3.89
CA TYR A 348 25.05 13.31 4.69
C TYR A 348 23.81 12.40 4.78
N LEU A 349 23.47 11.61 3.75
CA LEU A 349 22.40 10.60 3.83
C LEU A 349 22.77 9.49 4.84
N THR A 350 24.01 9.04 4.82
CA THR A 350 24.50 8.06 5.81
C THR A 350 24.44 8.63 7.22
N ALA A 351 24.84 9.90 7.42
CA ALA A 351 24.70 10.58 8.70
C ALA A 351 23.21 10.73 9.09
N CYS A 352 22.34 11.03 8.14
CA CYS A 352 20.90 11.07 8.37
C CYS A 352 20.38 9.72 8.91
N ALA A 353 20.65 8.62 8.22
CA ALA A 353 20.24 7.29 8.64
C ALA A 353 20.79 6.91 10.03
N PHE A 354 22.02 7.31 10.32
CA PHE A 354 22.65 7.11 11.63
C PHE A 354 21.93 7.89 12.76
N TYR A 355 21.60 9.17 12.53
CA TYR A 355 20.96 10.02 13.55
C TYR A 355 19.43 9.84 13.62
N SER A 356 18.79 9.08 12.72
CA SER A 356 17.33 8.82 12.71
C SER A 356 16.91 7.81 13.79
N ASN A 357 17.27 8.12 15.03
CA ASN A 357 16.89 7.29 16.18
C ASN A 357 15.46 7.64 16.61
N GLY A 358 14.53 6.70 16.49
CA GLY A 358 13.12 6.92 16.81
C GLY A 358 12.33 7.59 15.66
N ASN A 359 12.96 7.91 14.52
CA ASN A 359 12.30 8.46 13.35
C ASN A 359 12.44 7.49 12.16
N ALA A 360 11.65 6.42 12.20
CA ALA A 360 11.71 5.34 11.20
C ALA A 360 11.46 5.86 9.78
N ARG A 361 10.54 6.82 9.61
CA ARG A 361 10.22 7.41 8.30
C ARG A 361 11.42 8.15 7.70
N GLN A 362 12.11 8.98 8.50
CA GLN A 362 13.30 9.70 8.03
C GLN A 362 14.43 8.73 7.68
N LYS A 363 14.58 7.65 8.45
CA LYS A 363 15.56 6.60 8.20
C LYS A 363 15.27 5.87 6.89
N ALA A 364 14.01 5.49 6.65
CA ALA A 364 13.57 4.87 5.40
C ALA A 364 13.86 5.80 4.20
N MET A 365 13.51 7.09 4.30
CA MET A 365 13.78 8.07 3.24
C MET A 365 15.27 8.22 2.92
N ALA A 366 16.13 8.16 3.92
CA ALA A 366 17.59 8.22 3.71
C ALA A 366 18.09 6.97 2.95
N TYR A 367 17.63 5.78 3.37
CA TYR A 367 18.02 4.54 2.70
C TYR A 367 17.42 4.41 1.29
N GLU A 368 16.16 4.81 1.08
CA GLU A 368 15.57 4.85 -0.27
C GLU A 368 16.41 5.73 -1.20
N LYS A 369 16.78 6.93 -0.75
CA LYS A 369 17.59 7.84 -1.56
C LYS A 369 18.98 7.30 -1.84
N LEU A 370 19.64 6.64 -0.87
CA LEU A 370 20.92 5.96 -1.07
C LEU A 370 20.79 4.79 -2.06
N GLY A 371 19.71 4.03 -1.95
CA GLY A 371 19.36 2.96 -2.89
C GLY A 371 19.16 3.48 -4.31
N ASP A 372 18.40 4.58 -4.49
CA ASP A 372 18.18 5.19 -5.80
C ASP A 372 19.48 5.71 -6.44
N ILE A 373 20.36 6.32 -5.64
CA ILE A 373 21.67 6.79 -6.11
C ILE A 373 22.54 5.60 -6.56
N SER A 374 22.62 4.55 -5.73
CA SER A 374 23.41 3.35 -6.05
C SER A 374 22.85 2.60 -7.28
N TYR A 375 21.53 2.56 -7.41
CA TYR A 375 20.85 1.97 -8.57
C TYR A 375 21.15 2.75 -9.87
N ALA A 376 21.10 4.08 -9.81
CA ALA A 376 21.48 4.94 -10.94
C ALA A 376 22.95 4.79 -11.35
N ASP A 377 23.84 4.49 -10.39
CA ASP A 377 25.26 4.17 -10.63
C ASP A 377 25.52 2.74 -11.10
N ARG A 378 24.47 1.95 -11.27
CA ARG A 378 24.59 0.51 -11.58
C ARG A 378 25.34 -0.31 -10.52
N ASN A 379 25.47 0.23 -9.31
CA ASN A 379 25.97 -0.50 -8.15
C ASN A 379 24.80 -1.24 -7.48
N TYR A 380 24.40 -2.36 -8.10
CA TYR A 380 23.19 -3.09 -7.69
C TYR A 380 23.35 -3.77 -6.34
N VAL A 381 24.57 -4.15 -5.96
CA VAL A 381 24.87 -4.72 -4.64
C VAL A 381 24.58 -3.71 -3.53
N SER A 382 25.12 -2.49 -3.65
CA SER A 382 24.83 -1.42 -2.69
C SER A 382 23.37 -0.99 -2.74
N ALA A 383 22.77 -0.92 -3.93
CA ALA A 383 21.36 -0.56 -4.09
C ALA A 383 20.45 -1.54 -3.36
N GLN A 384 20.66 -2.85 -3.51
CA GLN A 384 19.90 -3.88 -2.82
C GLN A 384 20.03 -3.76 -1.29
N LYS A 385 21.25 -3.64 -0.78
CA LYS A 385 21.51 -3.46 0.66
C LYS A 385 20.78 -2.24 1.25
N TYR A 386 20.73 -1.13 0.50
CA TYR A 386 19.99 0.07 0.92
C TYR A 386 18.47 -0.10 0.82
N TYR A 387 17.94 -0.71 -0.25
CA TYR A 387 16.49 -0.96 -0.35
C TYR A 387 16.02 -1.98 0.68
N ASP A 388 16.79 -3.01 0.98
CA ASP A 388 16.51 -3.95 2.06
C ASP A 388 16.50 -3.25 3.43
N SER A 389 17.52 -2.41 3.69
CA SER A 389 17.56 -1.58 4.88
C SER A 389 16.36 -0.63 4.95
N CYS A 390 15.98 -0.01 3.83
CA CYS A 390 14.78 0.82 3.75
C CYS A 390 13.53 0.01 4.10
N ALA A 391 13.33 -1.16 3.48
CA ALA A 391 12.18 -2.03 3.67
C ALA A 391 11.97 -2.47 5.13
N ARG A 392 13.05 -2.56 5.91
CA ARG A 392 12.99 -2.89 7.37
C ARG A 392 12.50 -1.74 8.22
N PHE A 393 12.69 -0.49 7.80
CA PHE A 393 12.34 0.71 8.57
C PHE A 393 11.11 1.45 8.05
N ILE A 394 10.54 1.02 6.93
CA ILE A 394 9.32 1.62 6.36
C ILE A 394 8.19 1.58 7.41
N PRO A 395 7.64 2.74 7.82
CA PRO A 395 6.45 2.79 8.64
C PRO A 395 5.18 2.58 7.80
N GLU A 396 4.08 2.24 8.45
CA GLU A 396 2.77 2.15 7.82
C GLU A 396 2.40 3.45 7.05
N GLY A 397 1.85 3.30 5.85
CA GLY A 397 1.48 4.44 5.00
C GLY A 397 2.66 5.15 4.31
N TYR A 398 3.80 4.50 4.19
CA TYR A 398 4.93 5.06 3.43
C TYR A 398 4.62 5.11 1.92
N PRO A 399 4.79 6.26 1.22
CA PRO A 399 4.30 6.43 -0.15
C PRO A 399 4.83 5.43 -1.17
N ASN A 400 6.09 5.00 -1.04
CA ASN A 400 6.77 4.14 -2.00
C ASN A 400 7.00 2.71 -1.48
N GLU A 401 6.26 2.29 -0.44
CA GLU A 401 6.50 1.00 0.23
C GLU A 401 6.53 -0.17 -0.75
N ALA A 402 5.49 -0.31 -1.57
CA ALA A 402 5.40 -1.41 -2.54
C ALA A 402 6.58 -1.43 -3.52
N LEU A 403 6.93 -0.26 -4.07
CA LEU A 403 8.05 -0.12 -5.02
C LEU A 403 9.39 -0.46 -4.39
N VAL A 404 9.65 -0.01 -3.15
CA VAL A 404 10.91 -0.28 -2.44
C VAL A 404 11.04 -1.77 -2.14
N ARG A 405 9.97 -2.42 -1.65
CA ARG A 405 9.95 -3.86 -1.38
C ARG A 405 10.15 -4.68 -2.65
N GLU A 406 9.50 -4.28 -3.74
CA GLU A 406 9.67 -4.91 -5.05
C GLU A 406 11.12 -4.80 -5.53
N LYS A 407 11.75 -3.62 -5.45
CA LYS A 407 13.15 -3.41 -5.82
C LYS A 407 14.09 -4.24 -4.94
N ALA A 408 13.86 -4.30 -3.63
CA ALA A 408 14.69 -5.07 -2.70
C ALA A 408 14.66 -6.56 -3.06
N VAL A 409 13.48 -7.14 -3.35
CA VAL A 409 13.31 -8.55 -3.72
C VAL A 409 13.93 -8.82 -5.10
N LYS A 410 13.58 -8.02 -6.12
CA LYS A 410 14.08 -8.22 -7.48
C LYS A 410 15.62 -8.14 -7.59
N LEU A 411 16.24 -7.28 -6.79
CA LEU A 411 17.70 -7.17 -6.78
C LEU A 411 18.39 -8.26 -5.95
N SER A 412 17.68 -8.94 -5.04
CA SER A 412 18.28 -9.95 -4.16
C SER A 412 18.95 -11.08 -4.95
N ASP A 413 18.23 -11.68 -5.90
CA ASP A 413 18.74 -12.79 -6.72
C ASP A 413 19.92 -12.34 -7.60
N LEU A 414 19.83 -11.13 -8.16
CA LEU A 414 20.91 -10.55 -8.93
C LEU A 414 22.18 -10.35 -8.08
N VAL A 415 22.02 -9.86 -6.87
CA VAL A 415 23.16 -9.62 -5.95
C VAL A 415 23.81 -10.94 -5.57
N VAL A 416 23.03 -11.97 -5.25
CA VAL A 416 23.56 -13.32 -4.99
C VAL A 416 24.37 -13.82 -6.18
N ALA A 417 23.85 -13.66 -7.41
CA ALA A 417 24.58 -14.07 -8.61
C ALA A 417 25.86 -13.25 -8.81
N ILE A 418 25.82 -11.91 -8.63
CA ILE A 418 27.02 -11.05 -8.75
C ILE A 418 28.07 -11.40 -7.69
N GLU A 419 27.64 -11.57 -6.43
CA GLU A 419 28.54 -11.92 -5.32
C GLU A 419 29.17 -13.30 -5.56
N THR A 420 28.38 -14.28 -6.07
CA THR A 420 28.92 -15.61 -6.47
C THR A 420 29.94 -15.50 -7.60
N VAL A 421 29.65 -14.70 -8.65
CA VAL A 421 30.63 -14.47 -9.74
C VAL A 421 31.94 -13.88 -9.19
N ASN A 422 31.83 -12.83 -8.36
CA ASN A 422 32.99 -12.17 -7.78
C ASN A 422 33.82 -13.12 -6.87
N TYR A 423 33.09 -13.94 -6.09
CA TYR A 423 33.73 -14.94 -5.21
C TYR A 423 34.47 -15.99 -6.02
N GLU A 424 33.77 -16.66 -6.96
CA GLU A 424 34.39 -17.77 -7.73
C GLU A 424 35.53 -17.25 -8.64
N ASP A 425 35.40 -16.06 -9.27
CA ASP A 425 36.50 -15.43 -9.99
C ASP A 425 37.73 -15.20 -9.09
N SER A 426 37.49 -14.80 -7.84
CA SER A 426 38.58 -14.52 -6.90
C SER A 426 39.27 -15.79 -6.44
N VAL A 427 38.51 -16.82 -6.06
CA VAL A 427 39.07 -18.09 -5.59
C VAL A 427 39.78 -18.87 -6.70
N GLU A 428 39.24 -18.89 -7.95
CA GLU A 428 39.90 -19.48 -9.11
C GLU A 428 41.25 -18.77 -9.41
N ARG A 429 41.26 -17.44 -9.43
CA ARG A 429 42.44 -16.65 -9.66
C ARG A 429 43.54 -16.95 -8.63
N ILE A 430 43.14 -17.02 -7.34
CA ILE A 430 44.09 -17.33 -6.25
C ILE A 430 44.60 -18.78 -6.36
N ALA A 431 43.71 -19.73 -6.71
CA ALA A 431 44.08 -21.14 -6.89
C ALA A 431 45.10 -21.34 -8.03
N LEU A 432 44.99 -20.57 -9.10
CA LEU A 432 45.90 -20.63 -10.25
C LEU A 432 47.27 -19.97 -10.01
N MET A 433 47.44 -19.22 -8.91
CA MET A 433 48.76 -18.63 -8.57
C MET A 433 49.79 -19.70 -8.23
N PRO A 434 51.10 -19.50 -8.60
CA PRO A 434 52.18 -20.35 -8.08
C PRO A 434 52.16 -20.41 -6.55
N GLU A 435 52.45 -21.55 -5.96
CA GLU A 435 52.29 -21.81 -4.52
C GLU A 435 52.96 -20.75 -3.63
N LYS A 436 54.19 -20.30 -3.99
CA LYS A 436 54.89 -19.26 -3.24
C LYS A 436 54.21 -17.89 -3.30
N GLU A 437 53.63 -17.53 -4.44
CA GLU A 437 52.89 -16.28 -4.62
C GLU A 437 51.54 -16.33 -3.88
N ARG A 438 50.84 -17.45 -3.98
CA ARG A 438 49.60 -17.72 -3.27
C ARG A 438 49.77 -17.61 -1.75
N GLU A 439 50.84 -18.23 -1.20
CA GLU A 439 51.10 -18.09 0.24
C GLU A 439 51.40 -16.66 0.67
N ARG A 440 52.17 -15.94 -0.13
CA ARG A 440 52.45 -14.52 0.15
C ARG A 440 51.15 -13.71 0.10
N PHE A 441 50.32 -13.91 -0.90
CA PHE A 441 49.06 -13.24 -1.06
C PHE A 441 48.12 -13.53 0.12
N LEU A 442 47.97 -14.79 0.53
CA LEU A 442 47.13 -15.16 1.67
C LEU A 442 47.62 -14.52 2.99
N LYS A 443 48.97 -14.42 3.20
CA LYS A 443 49.54 -13.73 4.38
C LYS A 443 49.22 -12.24 4.37
N GLU A 444 49.32 -11.57 3.22
CA GLU A 444 49.01 -10.16 3.08
C GLU A 444 47.49 -9.90 3.29
N THR A 445 46.65 -10.75 2.70
CA THR A 445 45.20 -10.74 2.85
C THR A 445 44.79 -10.92 4.31
N LEU A 446 45.34 -11.92 5.01
CA LEU A 446 45.02 -12.13 6.44
C LEU A 446 45.40 -10.92 7.29
N LYS A 447 46.56 -10.30 7.01
CA LYS A 447 46.97 -9.07 7.70
C LYS A 447 46.02 -7.90 7.45
N GLN A 448 45.56 -7.76 6.24
CA GLN A 448 44.61 -6.74 5.84
C GLN A 448 43.26 -6.97 6.53
N LEU A 449 42.71 -8.18 6.49
CA LEU A 449 41.47 -8.55 7.16
C LEU A 449 41.47 -8.27 8.67
N LYS A 450 42.60 -8.65 9.35
CA LYS A 450 42.73 -8.33 10.78
C LYS A 450 42.77 -6.83 11.05
N ARG A 451 43.42 -6.03 10.18
CA ARG A 451 43.42 -4.57 10.30
C ARG A 451 42.03 -3.99 10.09
N GLU A 452 41.32 -4.43 9.07
CA GLU A 452 39.95 -3.96 8.77
C GLU A 452 38.99 -4.33 9.90
N ALA A 453 39.09 -5.52 10.44
CA ALA A 453 38.30 -5.93 11.60
C ALA A 453 38.58 -5.05 12.85
N GLN A 454 39.84 -4.72 13.07
CA GLN A 454 40.20 -3.80 14.17
C GLN A 454 39.65 -2.40 13.93
N GLU A 455 39.79 -1.84 12.72
CA GLU A 455 39.24 -0.54 12.37
C GLU A 455 37.70 -0.54 12.47
N ARG A 456 37.05 -1.66 12.13
CA ARG A 456 35.58 -1.85 12.29
C ARG A 456 35.19 -1.83 13.78
N LYS A 457 35.90 -2.56 14.63
CA LYS A 457 35.69 -2.53 16.11
C LYS A 457 35.87 -1.11 16.68
N GLU A 458 36.88 -0.36 16.21
CA GLU A 458 37.12 1.04 16.64
C GLU A 458 36.02 1.99 16.15
N ARG A 459 35.55 1.84 14.90
CA ARG A 459 34.42 2.63 14.35
C ARG A 459 33.12 2.34 15.10
N GLU A 460 32.87 1.08 15.46
CA GLU A 460 31.69 0.70 16.25
C GLU A 460 31.75 1.29 17.68
N ALA A 461 32.91 1.22 18.32
CA ALA A 461 33.13 1.83 19.62
C ALA A 461 32.90 3.36 19.57
N ALA A 462 33.42 4.04 18.53
CA ALA A 462 33.22 5.47 18.31
C ALA A 462 31.74 5.81 18.03
N LYS A 463 31.03 4.97 17.25
CA LYS A 463 29.59 5.11 17.02
C LYS A 463 28.78 4.95 18.33
N LEU A 464 29.14 3.98 19.16
CA LEU A 464 28.50 3.76 20.45
C LEU A 464 28.71 4.94 21.39
N LEU A 465 29.92 5.49 21.41
CA LEU A 465 30.26 6.68 22.21
C LEU A 465 29.45 7.92 21.76
N ALA A 466 29.34 8.14 20.45
CA ALA A 466 28.56 9.24 19.89
C ALA A 466 27.06 9.12 20.19
N LEU A 467 26.50 7.90 20.19
CA LEU A 467 25.12 7.61 20.62
C LEU A 467 24.91 7.86 22.12
N GLN A 468 25.92 7.52 22.94
CA GLN A 468 25.88 7.75 24.38
C GLN A 468 25.98 9.25 24.72
N GLU A 469 26.78 10.00 23.99
CA GLU A 469 26.83 11.47 24.11
C GLU A 469 25.50 12.13 23.70
N GLN A 470 24.84 11.62 22.66
CA GLN A 470 23.52 12.11 22.24
C GLN A 470 22.43 11.81 23.27
N SER A 471 22.47 10.63 23.89
CA SER A 471 21.54 10.24 24.97
C SER A 471 21.76 11.10 26.23
N ASN A 472 23.01 11.39 26.57
CA ASN A 472 23.37 12.24 27.71
C ASN A 472 22.99 13.73 27.49
N ALA A 473 23.05 14.24 26.26
CA ALA A 473 22.59 15.59 25.92
C ALA A 473 21.08 15.75 26.08
N ASN A 474 20.31 14.69 25.80
CA ASN A 474 18.85 14.65 25.99
C ASN A 474 18.44 14.46 27.47
N SER A 475 19.27 13.84 28.29
CA SER A 475 18.96 13.54 29.71
C SER A 475 19.06 14.75 30.65
N ASN A 476 19.74 15.81 30.27
CA ASN A 476 19.85 17.03 31.08
C ASN A 476 18.56 17.87 31.14
N ALA A 477 17.51 17.49 30.42
CA ALA A 477 16.24 18.23 30.37
C ALA A 477 15.14 17.72 31.33
N SER A 478 15.34 16.61 32.07
CA SER A 478 14.35 16.11 33.03
C SER A 478 14.95 15.74 34.40
N ALA A 479 14.34 16.29 35.43
CA ALA A 479 14.85 16.37 36.77
C ALA A 479 14.91 15.05 37.60
N SER A 480 14.75 13.88 37.02
CA SER A 480 14.85 12.60 37.75
C SER A 480 15.85 11.66 37.09
N LYS A 481 16.92 11.31 37.80
CA LYS A 481 17.96 10.38 37.36
C LYS A 481 17.61 8.88 37.53
N SER A 482 16.42 8.56 37.99
CA SER A 482 16.01 7.17 38.20
C SER A 482 15.16 6.64 37.09
N VAL A 483 15.61 5.56 36.42
CA VAL A 483 14.89 4.84 35.34
C VAL A 483 13.50 4.40 35.78
N PHE A 484 13.31 4.04 37.04
CA PHE A 484 12.02 3.56 37.56
C PHE A 484 10.99 4.66 37.78
N SER A 485 11.44 5.89 38.01
CA SER A 485 10.56 7.06 38.29
C SER A 485 10.41 8.01 37.08
N ASN A 486 11.16 7.79 36.00
CA ASN A 486 11.13 8.62 34.80
C ASN A 486 10.60 7.81 33.60
N PRO A 487 9.34 8.04 33.16
CA PRO A 487 8.74 7.34 32.02
C PRO A 487 9.54 7.48 30.74
N LYS A 488 10.21 8.65 30.56
CA LYS A 488 11.02 8.95 29.38
C LYS A 488 12.29 8.09 29.34
N LEU A 489 13.00 7.96 30.45
CA LEU A 489 14.18 7.09 30.54
C LEU A 489 13.83 5.61 30.37
N ARG A 490 12.64 5.18 30.82
CA ARG A 490 12.16 3.81 30.55
C ARG A 490 11.87 3.57 29.08
N GLN A 491 11.26 4.52 28.42
CA GLN A 491 10.95 4.43 27.00
C GLN A 491 12.23 4.46 26.16
N GLU A 492 13.16 5.35 26.47
CA GLU A 492 14.49 5.43 25.85
C GLU A 492 15.26 4.12 26.05
N GLY A 493 15.28 3.57 27.26
CA GLY A 493 15.91 2.29 27.57
C GLY A 493 15.24 1.10 26.85
N TYR A 494 13.91 1.12 26.71
CA TYR A 494 13.19 0.12 25.95
C TYR A 494 13.47 0.22 24.44
N GLU A 495 13.53 1.42 23.90
CA GLU A 495 13.89 1.63 22.48
C GLU A 495 15.34 1.27 22.19
N GLU A 496 16.28 1.60 23.10
CA GLU A 496 17.68 1.21 23.01
C GLU A 496 17.83 -0.32 23.09
N PHE A 497 17.10 -0.97 23.98
CA PHE A 497 17.02 -2.41 24.07
C PHE A 497 16.51 -3.04 22.77
N ARG A 498 15.45 -2.50 22.18
CA ARG A 498 14.92 -2.95 20.88
C ARG A 498 15.90 -2.76 19.74
N LYS A 499 16.70 -1.69 19.73
CA LYS A 499 17.76 -1.45 18.73
C LYS A 499 18.88 -2.49 18.83
N ILE A 500 19.30 -2.81 20.03
CA ILE A 500 20.38 -3.76 20.29
C ILE A 500 19.95 -5.20 20.04
N TRP A 501 18.72 -5.54 20.35
CA TRP A 501 18.22 -6.91 20.40
C TRP A 501 17.09 -7.22 19.41
N GLY A 502 16.60 -6.22 18.66
CA GLY A 502 15.49 -6.35 17.69
C GLY A 502 14.11 -6.33 18.35
N THR A 503 13.07 -6.43 17.53
CA THR A 503 11.67 -6.32 17.95
C THR A 503 10.95 -7.66 18.08
N THR A 504 11.42 -8.69 17.34
CA THR A 504 10.77 -10.00 17.26
C THR A 504 11.68 -11.04 17.90
N ARG A 505 11.26 -11.59 19.03
CA ARG A 505 11.97 -12.64 19.75
C ARG A 505 11.00 -13.79 20.03
N GLU A 506 11.20 -14.90 19.36
CA GLU A 506 10.29 -16.04 19.41
C GLU A 506 10.56 -16.97 20.62
N ASN A 507 11.76 -16.90 21.21
CA ASN A 507 12.14 -17.68 22.38
C ASN A 507 13.16 -16.97 23.28
N GLU A 508 13.40 -17.52 24.49
CA GLU A 508 14.28 -16.93 25.52
C GLU A 508 15.76 -16.90 25.12
N ASP A 509 16.20 -17.78 24.22
CA ASP A 509 17.60 -17.85 23.78
C ASP A 509 18.01 -16.70 22.85
N HIS A 510 17.08 -16.03 22.23
CA HIS A 510 17.33 -14.85 21.37
C HIS A 510 17.89 -13.62 22.10
N TRP A 511 18.02 -13.67 23.41
CA TRP A 511 18.60 -12.61 24.24
C TRP A 511 20.10 -12.76 24.46
N ARG A 512 20.72 -13.81 23.92
CA ARG A 512 22.17 -14.03 24.02
C ARG A 512 22.93 -13.07 23.12
N ARG A 513 24.15 -12.70 23.52
CA ARG A 513 25.00 -11.79 22.76
C ARG A 513 25.38 -12.33 21.39
N SER A 514 25.45 -13.66 21.23
CA SER A 514 25.68 -14.36 19.95
C SER A 514 24.52 -14.26 18.97
N GLU A 515 23.32 -13.93 19.45
CA GLU A 515 22.09 -13.74 18.65
C GLU A 515 21.82 -12.25 18.31
N LYS A 516 22.76 -11.36 18.64
CA LYS A 516 22.67 -9.95 18.29
C LYS A 516 22.79 -9.79 16.79
N MET A 517 21.75 -9.28 16.12
CA MET A 517 21.82 -8.92 14.70
C MET A 517 22.86 -7.81 14.51
N SER A 518 23.98 -8.14 13.90
CA SER A 518 24.96 -7.15 13.44
C SER A 518 24.43 -6.45 12.21
N PHE A 519 24.09 -5.19 12.35
CA PHE A 519 23.75 -4.32 11.25
C PHE A 519 25.05 -3.70 10.69
N GLU A 520 25.67 -4.34 9.73
CA GLU A 520 26.79 -3.77 8.99
C GLU A 520 26.35 -3.43 7.58
N ILE A 521 26.24 -2.13 7.30
CA ILE A 521 26.36 -1.64 5.94
C ILE A 521 27.85 -1.53 5.70
N SER A 522 28.43 -2.54 5.07
CA SER A 522 29.79 -2.43 4.55
C SER A 522 29.77 -1.35 3.46
N GLU A 523 30.51 -0.28 3.63
CA GLU A 523 30.83 0.63 2.54
C GLU A 523 31.53 -0.21 1.47
N ALA A 524 30.92 -0.31 0.29
CA ALA A 524 31.52 -0.96 -0.86
C ALA A 524 32.71 -0.09 -1.33
N THR A 525 33.86 -0.35 -0.78
CA THR A 525 35.13 0.03 -1.39
C THR A 525 35.44 -0.98 -2.48
N ASP A 526 35.90 -0.49 -3.63
CA ASP A 526 36.34 -1.25 -4.82
C ASP A 526 37.55 -2.18 -4.58
N SER A 527 37.87 -2.48 -3.33
CA SER A 527 38.88 -3.48 -2.95
C SER A 527 38.21 -4.85 -2.98
N LEU A 528 38.79 -5.73 -3.80
CA LEU A 528 38.58 -7.17 -3.90
C LEU A 528 37.68 -7.71 -2.75
N ASN A 529 36.51 -8.26 -3.09
CA ASN A 529 35.55 -8.82 -2.13
C ASN A 529 36.14 -10.04 -1.40
N ILE A 530 37.16 -9.80 -0.59
CA ILE A 530 37.90 -10.82 0.18
C ILE A 530 37.05 -11.22 1.41
N ASP A 531 36.13 -10.37 1.84
CA ASP A 531 35.21 -10.64 2.95
C ASP A 531 34.31 -11.87 2.71
N SER A 532 34.09 -12.23 1.45
CA SER A 532 33.36 -13.47 1.08
C SER A 532 34.16 -14.76 1.29
N LEU A 533 35.47 -14.68 1.52
CA LEU A 533 36.31 -15.85 1.87
C LEU A 533 36.13 -16.29 3.33
N ILE A 534 35.41 -15.54 4.13
CA ILE A 534 35.20 -15.80 5.56
C ILE A 534 33.71 -16.06 5.80
N SER A 535 33.36 -17.12 6.54
CA SER A 535 32.01 -17.27 7.05
C SER A 535 31.70 -16.09 8.00
N GLU A 536 30.52 -15.52 7.91
CA GLU A 536 30.07 -14.35 8.69
C GLU A 536 30.25 -14.50 10.23
N ASP A 537 30.43 -15.73 10.72
CA ASP A 537 30.59 -16.08 12.13
C ASP A 537 32.06 -16.19 12.59
N ALA A 538 33.07 -16.02 11.72
CA ALA A 538 34.45 -16.18 12.12
C ALA A 538 34.99 -14.90 12.79
N ASP A 539 35.43 -15.03 14.07
CA ASP A 539 36.13 -13.95 14.76
C ASP A 539 37.49 -13.73 14.02
N ALA A 540 37.63 -12.57 13.38
CA ALA A 540 38.80 -12.25 12.56
C ALA A 540 40.13 -12.36 13.31
N ASP A 541 40.13 -12.27 14.63
CA ASP A 541 41.30 -12.42 15.46
C ASP A 541 41.77 -13.91 15.52
N SER A 542 40.84 -14.87 15.35
CA SER A 542 41.14 -16.33 15.35
C SER A 542 41.49 -16.91 13.97
N LEU A 543 41.25 -16.14 12.89
CA LEU A 543 41.51 -16.56 11.51
C LEU A 543 42.99 -16.94 11.26
N THR A 544 43.19 -18.07 10.59
CA THR A 544 44.52 -18.59 10.20
C THR A 544 44.66 -18.65 8.67
N ILE A 545 45.90 -18.80 8.17
CA ILE A 545 46.15 -18.98 6.75
C ILE A 545 45.50 -20.30 6.23
N ASP A 546 45.45 -21.33 7.09
CA ASP A 546 44.88 -22.62 6.72
C ASP A 546 43.36 -22.54 6.53
N ASP A 547 42.70 -21.67 7.26
CA ASP A 547 41.27 -21.43 7.07
C ASP A 547 40.98 -20.76 5.72
N LEU A 548 41.79 -19.76 5.33
CA LEU A 548 41.72 -19.18 3.99
C LEU A 548 42.04 -20.18 2.88
N ARG A 549 43.00 -21.13 3.13
CA ARG A 549 43.38 -22.15 2.16
C ARG A 549 42.28 -23.21 1.95
N LYS A 550 41.50 -23.59 2.98
CA LYS A 550 40.42 -24.56 2.88
C LYS A 550 39.35 -24.16 1.87
N ASN A 551 39.15 -22.86 1.69
CA ASN A 551 38.13 -22.31 0.81
C ASN A 551 38.57 -22.17 -0.66
N LEU A 552 39.84 -22.53 -0.97
CA LEU A 552 40.37 -22.45 -2.32
C LEU A 552 40.17 -23.77 -3.09
N PRO A 553 39.78 -23.74 -4.38
CA PRO A 553 39.61 -24.91 -5.22
C PRO A 553 40.98 -25.44 -5.72
N LEU A 554 41.75 -26.10 -4.84
CA LEU A 554 43.12 -26.53 -5.12
C LEU A 554 43.19 -27.92 -5.76
N THR A 555 42.10 -28.66 -5.88
CA THR A 555 42.05 -29.96 -6.58
C THR A 555 41.22 -29.81 -7.86
N ASP A 556 41.47 -30.66 -8.86
CA ASP A 556 40.72 -30.62 -10.14
C ASP A 556 39.21 -30.74 -9.94
N SER A 557 38.76 -31.57 -8.99
CA SER A 557 37.34 -31.73 -8.66
C SER A 557 36.74 -30.46 -8.03
N LEU A 558 37.46 -29.82 -7.08
CA LEU A 558 36.99 -28.56 -6.47
C LEU A 558 37.02 -27.41 -7.47
N PHE A 559 38.02 -27.39 -8.37
CA PHE A 559 38.10 -26.38 -9.41
C PHE A 559 36.96 -26.53 -10.43
N ALA A 560 36.64 -27.75 -10.84
CA ALA A 560 35.51 -28.01 -11.73
C ALA A 560 34.15 -27.62 -11.08
N ALA A 561 34.01 -27.85 -9.77
CA ALA A 561 32.84 -27.43 -9.03
C ALA A 561 32.74 -25.89 -8.90
N SER A 562 33.86 -25.19 -8.73
CA SER A 562 33.97 -23.73 -8.73
C SER A 562 33.55 -23.16 -10.10
N GLU A 563 34.12 -23.69 -11.19
CA GLU A 563 33.77 -23.29 -12.55
C GLU A 563 32.26 -23.49 -12.84
N PHE A 564 31.67 -24.58 -12.37
CA PHE A 564 30.24 -24.84 -12.56
C PHE A 564 29.36 -23.77 -11.88
N ARG A 565 29.68 -23.44 -10.62
CA ARG A 565 28.97 -22.35 -9.89
C ARG A 565 29.17 -20.99 -10.56
N LEU A 566 30.41 -20.72 -11.07
CA LEU A 566 30.70 -19.49 -11.81
C LEU A 566 29.84 -19.40 -13.08
N PHE A 567 29.71 -20.46 -13.86
CA PHE A 567 28.88 -20.44 -15.09
C PHE A 567 27.42 -20.27 -14.82
N GLU A 568 26.89 -20.97 -13.82
CA GLU A 568 25.48 -20.77 -13.40
C GLU A 568 25.25 -19.32 -12.95
N ALA A 569 26.14 -18.77 -12.12
CA ALA A 569 25.98 -17.39 -11.63
C ALA A 569 26.13 -16.36 -12.77
N LEU A 570 27.02 -16.57 -13.74
CA LEU A 570 27.13 -15.72 -14.94
C LEU A 570 25.86 -15.78 -15.78
N TYR A 571 25.32 -16.96 -16.02
CA TYR A 571 24.10 -17.13 -16.78
C TYR A 571 22.91 -16.46 -16.07
N VAL A 572 22.71 -16.76 -14.77
CA VAL A 572 21.63 -16.19 -13.96
C VAL A 572 21.72 -14.66 -13.92
N SER A 573 22.92 -14.11 -13.66
CA SER A 573 23.10 -12.65 -13.65
C SER A 573 22.81 -12.03 -15.02
N GLY A 574 23.21 -12.68 -16.13
CA GLY A 574 22.89 -12.26 -17.49
C GLY A 574 21.38 -12.21 -17.76
N VAL A 575 20.65 -13.24 -17.35
CA VAL A 575 19.18 -13.28 -17.47
C VAL A 575 18.54 -12.16 -16.64
N LEU A 576 18.97 -11.97 -15.39
CA LEU A 576 18.41 -10.95 -14.51
C LEU A 576 18.72 -9.52 -14.99
N TYR A 577 19.90 -9.26 -15.54
CA TYR A 577 20.23 -7.98 -16.18
C TYR A 577 19.28 -7.69 -17.36
N LYS A 578 19.01 -8.72 -18.19
CA LYS A 578 18.14 -8.57 -19.36
C LYS A 578 16.67 -8.38 -18.98
N GLU A 579 16.12 -9.31 -18.18
CA GLU A 579 14.67 -9.42 -17.94
C GLU A 579 14.16 -8.45 -16.86
N ILE A 580 14.97 -8.20 -15.81
CA ILE A 580 14.55 -7.36 -14.68
C ILE A 580 14.99 -5.92 -14.85
N LEU A 581 16.23 -5.70 -15.30
CA LEU A 581 16.82 -4.36 -15.34
C LEU A 581 16.80 -3.76 -16.76
N ASN A 582 16.52 -4.57 -17.78
CA ASN A 582 16.61 -4.18 -19.20
C ASN A 582 18.00 -3.64 -19.59
N GLU A 583 19.05 -4.11 -18.88
CA GLU A 583 20.46 -3.76 -19.09
C GLU A 583 21.13 -4.74 -20.07
N THR A 584 20.74 -4.65 -21.36
CA THR A 584 21.14 -5.60 -22.40
C THR A 584 22.65 -5.72 -22.55
N ALA A 585 23.40 -4.61 -22.46
CA ALA A 585 24.85 -4.62 -22.58
C ALA A 585 25.56 -5.35 -21.43
N LEU A 586 25.03 -5.27 -20.21
CA LEU A 586 25.56 -6.02 -19.07
C LEU A 586 25.23 -7.51 -19.21
N ALA A 587 24.00 -7.82 -19.65
CA ALA A 587 23.58 -9.19 -19.92
C ALA A 587 24.47 -9.86 -21.00
N GLU A 588 24.71 -9.18 -22.12
CA GLU A 588 25.57 -9.65 -23.21
C GLU A 588 26.96 -10.01 -22.69
N ARG A 589 27.55 -9.13 -21.89
CA ARG A 589 28.88 -9.34 -21.30
C ARG A 589 28.95 -10.60 -20.42
N GLN A 590 27.91 -10.86 -19.62
CA GLN A 590 27.89 -12.05 -18.76
C GLN A 590 27.77 -13.34 -19.60
N PHE A 591 26.89 -13.36 -20.59
CA PHE A 591 26.74 -14.52 -21.49
C PHE A 591 28.02 -14.76 -22.34
N GLU A 592 28.69 -13.70 -22.83
CA GLU A 592 29.94 -13.83 -23.57
C GLU A 592 31.03 -14.45 -22.70
N ARG A 593 31.12 -14.09 -21.43
CA ARG A 593 32.06 -14.70 -20.47
C ARG A 593 31.86 -16.21 -20.29
N VAL A 594 30.62 -16.70 -20.37
CA VAL A 594 30.34 -18.13 -20.35
C VAL A 594 30.94 -18.81 -21.59
N LEU A 595 30.72 -18.23 -22.79
CA LEU A 595 31.23 -18.79 -24.05
C LEU A 595 32.75 -18.74 -24.17
N GLU A 596 33.44 -17.74 -23.60
CA GLU A 596 34.90 -17.61 -23.62
C GLU A 596 35.60 -18.83 -22.98
N LYS A 597 34.95 -19.45 -21.97
CA LYS A 597 35.48 -20.66 -21.30
C LYS A 597 35.34 -21.92 -22.13
N ASN A 598 34.55 -21.94 -23.20
CA ASN A 598 34.36 -23.00 -24.21
C ASN A 598 34.12 -24.40 -23.60
N LYS A 599 33.31 -24.46 -22.50
CA LYS A 599 32.87 -25.71 -21.84
C LYS A 599 31.54 -26.12 -22.44
N ARG A 600 31.52 -27.16 -23.28
CA ARG A 600 30.29 -27.65 -23.95
C ARG A 600 29.29 -28.24 -22.96
N ASN A 601 28.52 -27.36 -22.30
CA ASN A 601 27.48 -27.70 -21.33
C ASN A 601 26.14 -26.96 -21.64
N LEU A 602 25.11 -27.25 -20.87
CA LEU A 602 23.78 -26.65 -21.04
C LEU A 602 23.78 -25.10 -20.83
N THR A 603 24.60 -24.60 -19.91
CA THR A 603 24.75 -23.19 -19.60
C THR A 603 25.36 -22.41 -20.78
N ASP A 604 26.34 -23.02 -21.45
CA ASP A 604 26.97 -22.48 -22.69
C ASP A 604 25.93 -22.38 -23.81
N LEU A 605 25.20 -23.48 -24.09
CA LEU A 605 24.09 -23.47 -25.06
C LEU A 605 23.05 -22.39 -24.78
N SER A 606 22.62 -22.31 -23.52
CA SER A 606 21.60 -21.33 -23.07
C SER A 606 22.12 -19.90 -23.24
N SER A 607 23.38 -19.64 -22.89
CA SER A 607 24.02 -18.34 -23.06
C SER A 607 24.17 -17.95 -24.53
N ALA A 608 24.59 -18.89 -25.39
CA ALA A 608 24.66 -18.66 -26.82
C ALA A 608 23.31 -18.34 -27.44
N PHE A 609 22.25 -19.00 -26.99
CA PHE A 609 20.91 -18.73 -27.46
C PHE A 609 20.37 -17.35 -26.97
N GLN A 610 20.67 -16.94 -25.72
CA GLN A 610 20.37 -15.60 -25.25
C GLN A 610 21.11 -14.53 -26.05
N LEU A 611 22.39 -14.74 -26.37
CA LEU A 611 23.17 -13.83 -27.21
C LEU A 611 22.62 -13.74 -28.64
N TYR A 612 22.19 -14.86 -29.21
CA TYR A 612 21.49 -14.87 -30.49
C TYR A 612 20.23 -13.97 -30.43
N LYS A 613 19.41 -14.12 -29.41
CA LYS A 613 18.20 -13.32 -29.20
C LYS A 613 18.50 -11.82 -29.01
N ILE A 614 19.52 -11.48 -28.25
CA ILE A 614 19.93 -10.09 -28.04
C ILE A 614 20.41 -9.46 -29.35
N ASN A 615 21.10 -10.22 -30.18
CA ASN A 615 21.74 -9.76 -31.41
C ASN A 615 20.93 -10.07 -32.68
N GLU A 616 19.64 -10.39 -32.56
CA GLU A 616 18.79 -10.83 -33.69
C GLU A 616 18.75 -9.83 -34.86
N SER A 617 18.86 -8.53 -34.56
CA SER A 617 18.87 -7.44 -35.56
C SER A 617 20.28 -7.00 -35.98
N THR A 618 21.34 -7.61 -35.44
CA THR A 618 22.73 -7.24 -35.70
C THR A 618 23.45 -8.33 -36.49
N GLY A 619 24.56 -7.99 -37.21
CA GLY A 619 25.39 -8.99 -37.90
C GLY A 619 26.13 -9.95 -36.97
N ARG A 620 26.13 -9.72 -35.66
CA ARG A 620 26.78 -10.59 -34.66
C ARG A 620 26.01 -11.87 -34.39
N LYS A 621 24.73 -11.95 -34.76
CA LYS A 621 23.90 -13.14 -34.56
C LYS A 621 24.50 -14.40 -35.22
N GLU A 622 25.14 -14.28 -36.40
CA GLU A 622 25.69 -15.39 -37.13
C GLU A 622 26.80 -16.12 -36.35
N ILE A 623 27.53 -15.42 -35.51
CA ILE A 623 28.56 -15.99 -34.65
C ILE A 623 27.92 -16.99 -33.65
N TYR A 624 26.82 -16.59 -33.03
CA TYR A 624 26.15 -17.42 -32.05
C TYR A 624 25.34 -18.55 -32.68
N VAL A 625 24.78 -18.32 -33.89
CA VAL A 625 24.14 -19.36 -34.70
C VAL A 625 25.18 -20.44 -35.06
N ALA A 626 26.37 -20.05 -35.56
CA ALA A 626 27.42 -21.00 -35.88
C ALA A 626 27.86 -21.80 -34.63
N HIS A 627 28.08 -21.13 -33.50
CA HIS A 627 28.43 -21.77 -32.22
C HIS A 627 27.43 -22.86 -31.81
N ILE A 628 26.11 -22.55 -31.88
CA ILE A 628 25.05 -23.51 -31.52
C ILE A 628 25.00 -24.67 -32.50
N LEU A 629 25.06 -24.40 -33.81
CA LEU A 629 24.93 -25.44 -34.83
C LEU A 629 26.14 -26.40 -34.85
N GLU A 630 27.34 -25.88 -34.55
CA GLU A 630 28.59 -26.70 -34.54
C GLU A 630 28.71 -27.51 -33.24
N ASN A 631 28.39 -26.90 -32.07
CA ASN A 631 28.64 -27.55 -30.79
C ASN A 631 27.42 -28.32 -30.26
N TYR A 632 26.19 -27.95 -30.68
CA TYR A 632 24.94 -28.52 -30.17
C TYR A 632 23.92 -28.86 -31.29
N PRO A 633 24.33 -29.65 -32.35
CA PRO A 633 23.51 -29.87 -33.54
C PRO A 633 22.16 -30.57 -33.29
N SER A 634 22.07 -31.34 -32.18
CA SER A 634 20.84 -32.07 -31.79
C SER A 634 19.93 -31.30 -30.83
N SER A 635 20.37 -30.12 -30.32
CA SER A 635 19.59 -29.33 -29.41
C SER A 635 18.34 -28.72 -30.05
N ASP A 636 17.33 -28.45 -29.25
CA ASP A 636 16.12 -27.77 -29.71
C ASP A 636 16.38 -26.34 -30.20
N ALA A 637 17.38 -25.67 -29.62
CA ALA A 637 17.87 -24.39 -30.13
C ALA A 637 18.41 -24.53 -31.56
N ALA A 638 19.20 -25.56 -31.87
CA ALA A 638 19.69 -25.81 -33.23
C ALA A 638 18.54 -26.15 -34.21
N LYS A 639 17.54 -26.91 -33.76
CA LYS A 639 16.35 -27.21 -34.56
C LYS A 639 15.54 -25.93 -34.87
N TYR A 640 15.34 -25.08 -33.86
CA TYR A 640 14.67 -23.77 -34.03
C TYR A 640 15.42 -22.85 -35.01
N LEU A 641 16.75 -22.79 -34.91
CA LEU A 641 17.59 -21.98 -35.81
C LEU A 641 17.56 -22.48 -37.28
N LYS A 642 17.35 -23.79 -37.49
CA LYS A 642 17.19 -24.40 -38.82
C LYS A 642 15.77 -24.25 -39.35
N ASP A 643 14.76 -24.28 -38.48
CA ASP A 643 13.34 -24.13 -38.80
C ASP A 643 12.68 -23.24 -37.72
N PRO A 644 12.48 -21.94 -38.00
CA PRO A 644 11.86 -21.02 -37.07
C PRO A 644 10.46 -21.43 -36.61
N ASP A 645 9.75 -22.24 -37.40
CA ASP A 645 8.42 -22.76 -37.07
C ASP A 645 8.47 -24.04 -36.23
N PHE A 646 9.66 -24.51 -35.86
CA PHE A 646 9.84 -25.77 -35.14
C PHE A 646 8.97 -25.84 -33.87
N TYR A 647 8.97 -24.84 -33.04
CA TYR A 647 8.14 -24.83 -31.82
C TYR A 647 6.64 -24.73 -32.09
N ILE A 648 6.26 -24.04 -33.17
CA ILE A 648 4.84 -23.94 -33.61
C ILE A 648 4.37 -25.32 -34.04
N LYS A 649 5.14 -25.99 -34.90
CA LYS A 649 4.86 -27.34 -35.39
C LYS A 649 4.86 -28.36 -34.27
N GLN A 650 5.81 -28.27 -33.33
CA GLN A 650 5.85 -29.12 -32.15
C GLN A 650 4.58 -28.94 -31.29
N LYS A 651 4.22 -27.68 -31.02
CA LYS A 651 3.04 -27.36 -30.19
C LYS A 651 1.70 -27.75 -30.86
N GLU A 652 1.65 -27.65 -32.19
CA GLU A 652 0.52 -28.14 -32.98
C GLU A 652 0.43 -29.66 -32.94
N SER A 653 1.57 -30.37 -33.05
CA SER A 653 1.66 -31.82 -32.92
C SER A 653 1.25 -32.29 -31.50
N GLU A 654 1.78 -31.62 -30.45
CA GLU A 654 1.39 -31.92 -29.08
C GLU A 654 -0.11 -31.71 -28.83
N LYS A 655 -0.70 -30.63 -29.36
CA LYS A 655 -2.13 -30.38 -29.28
C LYS A 655 -2.96 -31.41 -30.04
N LEU A 656 -2.49 -31.87 -31.19
CA LEU A 656 -3.14 -32.96 -31.92
C LEU A 656 -3.10 -34.25 -31.12
N ASN A 657 -1.94 -34.64 -30.57
CA ASN A 657 -1.77 -35.80 -29.75
C ASN A 657 -2.66 -35.75 -28.48
N GLU A 658 -2.79 -34.55 -27.87
CA GLU A 658 -3.68 -34.32 -26.75
C GLU A 658 -5.14 -34.58 -27.13
N GLN A 659 -5.59 -34.03 -28.26
CA GLN A 659 -6.97 -34.25 -28.76
C GLN A 659 -7.25 -35.71 -29.07
N GLU A 660 -6.28 -36.40 -29.70
CA GLU A 660 -6.41 -37.85 -29.97
C GLU A 660 -6.47 -38.66 -28.69
N TYR A 661 -5.65 -38.34 -27.68
CA TYR A 661 -5.70 -38.98 -26.36
C TYR A 661 -7.04 -38.73 -25.67
N ILE A 662 -7.52 -37.47 -25.61
CA ILE A 662 -8.83 -37.16 -25.02
C ILE A 662 -9.96 -37.93 -25.68
N LEU A 663 -9.93 -38.02 -27.01
CA LEU A 663 -10.96 -38.77 -27.76
C LEU A 663 -10.93 -40.26 -27.42
N LEU A 664 -9.73 -40.84 -27.32
CA LEU A 664 -9.56 -42.26 -26.98
C LEU A 664 -9.92 -42.54 -25.51
N ALA A 665 -9.57 -41.64 -24.60
CA ALA A 665 -9.98 -41.71 -23.20
C ALA A 665 -11.50 -41.59 -23.05
N GLN A 666 -12.16 -40.75 -23.85
CA GLN A 666 -13.63 -40.67 -23.86
C GLN A 666 -14.27 -41.99 -24.28
N ARG A 667 -13.73 -42.69 -25.30
CA ARG A 667 -14.21 -44.04 -25.72
C ARG A 667 -14.05 -45.07 -24.62
N TYR A 668 -13.00 -44.96 -23.78
CA TYR A 668 -12.85 -45.81 -22.59
C TYR A 668 -14.02 -45.58 -21.61
N PHE A 669 -14.39 -44.33 -21.34
CA PHE A 669 -15.56 -44.06 -20.47
C PHE A 669 -16.87 -44.45 -21.09
N ASP A 670 -16.97 -44.50 -22.42
CA ASP A 670 -18.14 -44.99 -23.14
C ASP A 670 -18.22 -46.52 -23.14
N GLY A 671 -17.24 -47.25 -22.57
CA GLY A 671 -17.24 -48.70 -22.43
C GLY A 671 -16.64 -49.48 -23.62
N ASN A 672 -16.01 -48.79 -24.57
CA ASN A 672 -15.41 -49.40 -25.77
C ASN A 672 -13.98 -49.91 -25.51
N TYR A 673 -13.81 -50.72 -24.47
CA TYR A 673 -12.51 -51.12 -23.92
C TYR A 673 -11.61 -51.83 -24.94
N GLN A 674 -12.12 -52.75 -25.79
CA GLN A 674 -11.33 -53.48 -26.78
C GLN A 674 -10.74 -52.51 -27.84
N GLU A 675 -11.59 -51.59 -28.34
CA GLU A 675 -11.14 -50.59 -29.32
C GLU A 675 -10.06 -49.71 -28.74
N VAL A 676 -10.19 -49.30 -27.46
CA VAL A 676 -9.21 -48.49 -26.75
C VAL A 676 -7.91 -49.24 -26.53
N ALA A 677 -7.95 -50.51 -26.13
CA ALA A 677 -6.78 -51.34 -25.95
C ALA A 677 -5.99 -51.49 -27.26
N ASP A 678 -6.67 -51.79 -28.37
CA ASP A 678 -6.01 -51.95 -29.67
C ASP A 678 -5.43 -50.63 -30.20
N ALA A 679 -6.17 -49.55 -30.07
CA ALA A 679 -5.74 -48.24 -30.53
C ALA A 679 -4.58 -47.67 -29.70
N SER A 680 -4.63 -47.78 -28.37
CA SER A 680 -3.57 -47.36 -27.48
C SER A 680 -2.29 -48.13 -27.70
N LEU A 681 -2.37 -49.47 -27.84
CA LEU A 681 -1.21 -50.33 -28.14
C LEU A 681 -0.55 -49.95 -29.48
N LYS A 682 -1.35 -49.68 -30.51
CA LYS A 682 -0.84 -49.22 -31.80
C LYS A 682 -0.03 -47.93 -31.67
N ILE A 683 -0.55 -46.92 -30.97
CA ILE A 683 0.15 -45.64 -30.76
C ILE A 683 1.43 -45.86 -29.95
N ILE A 684 1.38 -46.68 -28.89
CA ILE A 684 2.53 -47.05 -28.06
C ILE A 684 3.65 -47.69 -28.88
N ASP A 685 3.33 -48.56 -29.86
CA ASP A 685 4.32 -49.32 -30.63
C ASP A 685 4.79 -48.56 -31.88
N GLU A 686 3.97 -47.71 -32.51
CA GLU A 686 4.30 -46.96 -33.73
C GLU A 686 4.96 -45.60 -33.46
N ASP A 687 4.63 -44.89 -32.34
CA ASP A 687 5.15 -43.56 -32.01
C ASP A 687 5.84 -43.52 -30.65
N LEU A 688 7.16 -43.85 -30.68
CA LEU A 688 8.00 -43.80 -29.48
C LEU A 688 8.25 -42.39 -28.95
N THR A 689 7.98 -41.36 -29.75
CA THR A 689 8.26 -39.96 -29.43
C THR A 689 7.00 -39.20 -29.00
N ASN A 690 5.86 -39.86 -28.92
CA ASN A 690 4.60 -39.24 -28.52
C ASN A 690 4.65 -38.58 -27.15
N ALA A 691 4.24 -37.32 -27.07
CA ALA A 691 4.25 -36.56 -25.84
C ALA A 691 3.36 -37.17 -24.75
N PHE A 692 2.26 -37.81 -25.15
CA PHE A 692 1.27 -38.47 -24.26
C PHE A 692 1.50 -39.99 -24.09
N ARG A 693 2.72 -40.42 -24.37
CA ARG A 693 3.05 -41.87 -24.31
C ARG A 693 2.81 -42.49 -22.94
N ALA A 694 3.08 -41.75 -21.84
CA ALA A 694 2.83 -42.27 -20.48
C ALA A 694 1.34 -42.46 -20.22
N GLU A 695 0.53 -41.53 -20.69
CA GLU A 695 -0.93 -41.54 -20.62
C GLU A 695 -1.51 -42.72 -21.44
N TYR A 696 -1.01 -42.94 -22.67
CA TYR A 696 -1.41 -44.06 -23.50
C TYR A 696 -1.05 -45.41 -22.88
N LEU A 697 0.14 -45.56 -22.30
CA LEU A 697 0.57 -46.74 -21.58
C LEU A 697 -0.37 -47.05 -20.43
N LEU A 698 -0.71 -46.05 -19.61
CA LEU A 698 -1.61 -46.24 -18.49
C LEU A 698 -3.07 -46.49 -18.95
N LEU A 699 -3.56 -45.82 -19.99
CA LEU A 699 -4.86 -46.04 -20.58
C LEU A 699 -5.00 -47.45 -21.14
N HIS A 700 -3.92 -47.98 -21.77
CA HIS A 700 -3.88 -49.36 -22.21
C HIS A 700 -4.01 -50.35 -21.07
N VAL A 701 -3.32 -50.14 -19.95
CA VAL A 701 -3.46 -50.94 -18.73
C VAL A 701 -4.89 -50.91 -18.23
N PHE A 702 -5.53 -49.77 -18.18
CA PHE A 702 -6.92 -49.64 -17.73
C PHE A 702 -7.87 -50.35 -18.68
N ALA A 703 -7.72 -50.22 -19.99
CA ALA A 703 -8.56 -50.87 -20.97
C ALA A 703 -8.43 -52.42 -20.91
N MET A 704 -7.19 -52.91 -20.84
CA MET A 704 -6.93 -54.33 -20.66
C MET A 704 -7.48 -54.85 -19.32
N GLY A 705 -7.43 -54.06 -18.27
CA GLY A 705 -8.01 -54.37 -16.96
C GLY A 705 -9.55 -54.58 -16.99
N GLN A 706 -10.24 -53.96 -17.92
CA GLN A 706 -11.69 -54.16 -18.09
C GLN A 706 -12.04 -55.40 -18.95
N ILE A 707 -11.13 -55.78 -19.84
CA ILE A 707 -11.32 -56.89 -20.79
C ILE A 707 -10.91 -58.23 -20.18
N THR A 708 -9.82 -58.28 -19.45
CA THR A 708 -9.17 -59.51 -18.99
C THR A 708 -9.77 -60.00 -17.68
N GLU A 709 -10.20 -61.27 -17.64
CA GLU A 709 -10.68 -61.93 -16.41
C GLU A 709 -9.55 -62.23 -15.44
N ASP A 710 -8.38 -62.69 -15.94
CA ASP A 710 -7.19 -62.93 -15.15
C ASP A 710 -6.35 -61.63 -14.99
N LYS A 711 -6.55 -60.94 -13.86
CA LYS A 711 -5.85 -59.68 -13.55
C LYS A 711 -4.35 -59.82 -13.40
N SER A 712 -3.84 -61.03 -13.13
CA SER A 712 -2.37 -61.25 -13.03
C SER A 712 -1.66 -61.01 -14.35
N SER A 713 -2.35 -61.15 -15.48
CA SER A 713 -1.79 -60.85 -16.82
C SER A 713 -1.50 -59.37 -17.07
N LEU A 714 -1.96 -58.45 -16.19
CA LEU A 714 -1.71 -57.00 -16.27
C LEU A 714 -0.34 -56.64 -15.71
N GLU A 715 0.29 -57.47 -14.89
CA GLU A 715 1.58 -57.19 -14.25
C GLU A 715 2.67 -56.75 -15.26
N PRO A 716 2.89 -57.41 -16.40
CA PRO A 716 3.85 -56.98 -17.38
C PRO A 716 3.57 -55.60 -18.00
N LEU A 717 2.26 -55.28 -18.19
CA LEU A 717 1.84 -54.01 -18.77
C LEU A 717 2.04 -52.86 -17.77
N ILE A 718 1.71 -53.10 -16.49
CA ILE A 718 1.93 -52.12 -15.41
C ILE A 718 3.42 -51.86 -15.23
N ASN A 719 4.27 -52.91 -15.21
CA ASN A 719 5.72 -52.75 -15.12
C ASN A 719 6.27 -51.97 -16.30
N ARG A 720 5.72 -52.14 -17.51
CA ARG A 720 6.10 -51.33 -18.69
C ARG A 720 5.89 -49.83 -18.50
N VAL A 721 4.78 -49.42 -17.85
CA VAL A 721 4.54 -47.99 -17.54
C VAL A 721 5.64 -47.45 -16.63
N ILE A 722 5.95 -48.19 -15.55
CA ILE A 722 6.96 -47.79 -14.56
C ILE A 722 8.37 -47.73 -15.17
N GLU A 723 8.74 -48.71 -15.97
CA GLU A 723 10.08 -48.82 -16.57
C GLU A 723 10.31 -47.79 -17.69
N GLU A 724 9.30 -47.56 -18.58
CA GLU A 724 9.46 -46.64 -19.71
C GLU A 724 9.36 -45.18 -19.30
N LYS A 725 8.62 -44.84 -18.22
CA LYS A 725 8.36 -43.45 -17.80
C LYS A 725 8.49 -43.24 -16.28
N PRO A 726 9.65 -43.57 -15.68
CA PRO A 726 9.84 -43.47 -14.24
C PRO A 726 9.70 -42.00 -13.76
N GLY A 727 9.09 -41.78 -12.60
CA GLY A 727 8.91 -40.48 -11.97
C GLY A 727 7.81 -39.60 -12.60
N THR A 728 6.97 -40.18 -13.48
CA THR A 728 5.75 -39.51 -13.96
C THR A 728 4.56 -39.81 -13.06
N PRO A 729 3.53 -38.95 -13.00
CA PRO A 729 2.28 -39.26 -12.29
C PRO A 729 1.64 -40.58 -12.72
N GLN A 730 1.80 -40.94 -14.00
CA GLN A 730 1.29 -42.17 -14.55
C GLN A 730 2.04 -43.41 -14.02
N ALA A 731 3.36 -43.27 -13.80
CA ALA A 731 4.15 -44.32 -13.17
C ALA A 731 3.80 -44.49 -11.70
N GLU A 732 3.53 -43.45 -10.96
CA GLU A 732 3.05 -43.51 -9.57
C GLU A 732 1.72 -44.28 -9.49
N VAL A 733 0.77 -43.94 -10.37
CA VAL A 733 -0.52 -44.69 -10.47
C VAL A 733 -0.28 -46.16 -10.83
N ALA A 734 0.68 -46.45 -11.71
CA ALA A 734 1.04 -47.83 -12.08
C ALA A 734 1.67 -48.59 -10.90
N GLU A 735 2.52 -47.97 -10.10
CA GLU A 735 3.08 -48.56 -8.87
C GLU A 735 1.99 -48.93 -7.86
N ASP A 736 1.02 -48.03 -7.68
CA ASP A 736 -0.13 -48.31 -6.81
C ASP A 736 -1.01 -49.45 -7.35
N LEU A 737 -1.23 -49.47 -8.65
CA LEU A 737 -1.93 -50.60 -9.29
C LEU A 737 -1.18 -51.94 -9.12
N LEU A 738 0.16 -51.92 -9.23
CA LEU A 738 0.99 -53.09 -9.04
C LEU A 738 0.91 -53.63 -7.61
N LYS A 739 0.92 -52.73 -6.63
CA LYS A 739 0.75 -53.04 -5.21
C LYS A 739 -0.63 -53.66 -4.96
N ILE A 740 -1.68 -53.08 -5.50
CA ILE A 740 -3.04 -53.60 -5.40
C ILE A 740 -3.16 -55.01 -6.02
N LEU A 741 -2.49 -55.23 -7.14
CA LEU A 741 -2.51 -56.51 -7.83
C LEU A 741 -1.80 -57.61 -7.02
N LYS A 742 -0.73 -57.28 -6.28
CA LYS A 742 0.09 -58.22 -5.50
C LYS A 742 -0.45 -58.49 -4.10
N ASP A 743 -0.88 -57.42 -3.42
CA ASP A 743 -1.23 -57.49 -2.00
C ASP A 743 -2.73 -57.58 -1.72
N GLY A 744 -3.58 -57.32 -2.73
CA GLY A 744 -5.03 -57.23 -2.60
C GLY A 744 -5.48 -55.94 -1.90
N TYR A 745 -6.78 -55.64 -1.95
CA TYR A 745 -7.35 -54.46 -1.31
C TYR A 745 -7.52 -54.66 0.20
N SER A 746 -7.05 -53.76 1.02
CA SER A 746 -7.59 -53.53 2.35
C SER A 746 -8.71 -52.46 2.30
N GLU A 747 -9.84 -52.69 2.99
CA GLU A 747 -10.99 -51.76 3.01
C GLU A 747 -10.61 -50.33 3.45
N ASN A 748 -9.51 -50.13 4.15
CA ASN A 748 -9.00 -48.83 4.62
C ASN A 748 -8.22 -48.05 3.55
N GLU A 749 -7.71 -48.69 2.50
CA GLU A 749 -6.96 -48.03 1.43
C GLU A 749 -7.87 -47.44 0.35
N ILE A 750 -9.10 -47.92 0.19
CA ILE A 750 -10.11 -47.36 -0.74
C ILE A 750 -10.51 -45.93 -0.32
N LEU A 751 -10.43 -45.60 0.98
CA LEU A 751 -10.80 -44.30 1.53
C LEU A 751 -9.68 -43.26 1.41
N SER A 752 -8.47 -43.61 1.05
CA SER A 752 -7.33 -42.70 0.95
C SER A 752 -7.13 -42.02 -0.42
N PHE A 753 -7.84 -42.48 -1.45
CA PHE A 753 -7.77 -41.95 -2.82
C PHE A 753 -8.77 -40.81 -3.13
N GLU A 754 -9.71 -40.49 -2.22
CA GLU A 754 -10.53 -39.30 -2.38
C GLU A 754 -9.84 -38.10 -1.65
N PRO A 755 -9.66 -36.95 -2.31
CA PRO A 755 -9.26 -35.77 -1.61
C PRO A 755 -10.20 -35.54 -0.42
N ASP A 756 -9.66 -35.26 0.77
CA ASP A 756 -10.42 -35.14 2.03
C ASP A 756 -11.29 -33.87 2.03
N TYR A 757 -12.29 -33.86 1.14
CA TYR A 757 -13.26 -32.77 1.07
C TYR A 757 -14.31 -32.94 2.16
N ILE A 758 -14.59 -31.90 2.90
CA ILE A 758 -15.75 -31.85 3.81
C ILE A 758 -17.08 -31.89 3.03
N TYR A 759 -17.03 -31.56 1.74
CA TYR A 759 -18.17 -31.50 0.82
C TYR A 759 -18.43 -32.88 0.22
N LYS A 760 -19.71 -33.17 -0.05
CA LYS A 760 -20.18 -34.48 -0.55
C LYS A 760 -20.75 -34.37 -1.96
N ARG A 761 -20.55 -35.41 -2.76
CA ARG A 761 -21.20 -35.55 -4.07
C ARG A 761 -22.70 -35.84 -3.91
N ALA A 762 -23.55 -34.84 -4.12
CA ALA A 762 -25.00 -34.91 -3.95
C ALA A 762 -25.73 -34.24 -5.11
N PHE A 763 -25.47 -34.72 -6.34
CA PHE A 763 -25.93 -34.07 -7.59
C PHE A 763 -27.43 -34.12 -7.81
N SER A 764 -28.14 -35.08 -7.18
CA SER A 764 -29.59 -35.26 -7.29
C SER A 764 -30.41 -34.44 -6.30
N GLU A 765 -29.77 -33.82 -5.29
CA GLU A 765 -30.47 -32.95 -4.35
C GLU A 765 -30.76 -31.58 -4.95
N LYS A 766 -31.57 -30.77 -4.26
CA LYS A 766 -31.80 -29.37 -4.64
C LYS A 766 -30.50 -28.59 -4.65
N HIS A 767 -30.27 -27.89 -5.76
CA HIS A 767 -29.07 -27.06 -5.96
C HIS A 767 -29.39 -25.59 -5.93
N TYR A 768 -28.32 -24.81 -5.72
CA TYR A 768 -28.29 -23.35 -5.69
C TYR A 768 -27.14 -22.90 -6.57
N VAL A 769 -27.22 -21.68 -7.08
CA VAL A 769 -26.08 -21.05 -7.74
C VAL A 769 -25.64 -19.88 -6.86
N PHE A 770 -24.34 -19.79 -6.56
CA PHE A 770 -23.80 -18.63 -5.85
C PHE A 770 -22.73 -17.95 -6.68
N ILE A 771 -22.72 -16.62 -6.57
CA ILE A 771 -21.84 -15.71 -7.31
C ILE A 771 -21.01 -14.93 -6.31
N LEU A 772 -19.69 -15.02 -6.46
CA LEU A 772 -18.73 -14.29 -5.64
C LEU A 772 -18.36 -12.96 -6.31
N LEU A 773 -18.13 -11.96 -5.52
CA LEU A 773 -17.57 -10.69 -6.00
C LEU A 773 -16.05 -10.75 -6.07
N ASP A 774 -15.50 -10.12 -7.10
CA ASP A 774 -14.04 -9.99 -7.29
C ASP A 774 -13.45 -8.85 -6.42
N LYS A 775 -14.29 -7.92 -5.92
CA LYS A 775 -13.92 -6.79 -5.04
C LYS A 775 -14.92 -6.60 -3.90
N GLU A 776 -14.43 -6.33 -2.69
CA GLU A 776 -15.22 -6.25 -1.46
C GLU A 776 -15.77 -4.83 -1.17
N GLU A 777 -16.60 -4.24 -2.02
CA GLU A 777 -17.37 -3.04 -1.64
C GLU A 777 -18.85 -3.37 -1.49
N ASP A 778 -19.49 -2.91 -0.39
CA ASP A 778 -20.90 -3.25 -0.06
C ASP A 778 -21.91 -2.73 -1.12
N GLU A 779 -21.60 -1.69 -1.87
CA GLU A 779 -22.43 -1.17 -2.97
C GLU A 779 -22.45 -2.08 -4.19
N ASP A 780 -21.32 -2.67 -4.56
CA ASP A 780 -21.18 -3.58 -5.71
C ASP A 780 -22.03 -4.86 -5.54
N ILE A 781 -22.28 -5.28 -4.29
CA ILE A 781 -23.05 -6.49 -3.97
C ILE A 781 -24.55 -6.30 -4.22
N GLU A 782 -25.13 -5.20 -3.85
CA GLU A 782 -26.55 -4.90 -4.12
C GLU A 782 -26.77 -4.65 -5.61
N ASP A 783 -25.78 -4.10 -6.31
CA ASP A 783 -25.82 -3.93 -7.76
C ASP A 783 -25.76 -5.27 -8.48
N LEU A 784 -24.86 -6.18 -8.10
CA LEU A 784 -24.81 -7.54 -8.61
C LEU A 784 -26.14 -8.27 -8.36
N LYS A 785 -26.69 -8.18 -7.15
CA LYS A 785 -27.98 -8.79 -6.82
C LYS A 785 -29.13 -8.22 -7.67
N SER A 786 -29.10 -6.93 -7.94
CA SER A 786 -30.09 -6.25 -8.79
C SER A 786 -29.94 -6.66 -10.24
N ALA A 787 -28.71 -6.79 -10.75
CA ALA A 787 -28.38 -7.27 -12.08
C ALA A 787 -28.85 -8.73 -12.28
N VAL A 788 -28.57 -9.63 -11.31
CA VAL A 788 -29.02 -11.03 -11.36
C VAL A 788 -30.53 -11.12 -11.34
N LYS A 789 -31.22 -10.30 -10.54
CA LYS A 789 -32.70 -10.23 -10.56
C LYS A 789 -33.24 -9.75 -11.91
N GLY A 790 -32.58 -8.74 -12.51
CA GLY A 790 -32.90 -8.24 -13.85
C GLY A 790 -32.76 -9.30 -14.92
N PHE A 791 -31.64 -10.02 -14.90
CA PHE A 791 -31.36 -11.16 -15.78
C PHE A 791 -32.44 -12.24 -15.65
N ASN A 792 -32.76 -12.68 -14.43
CA ASN A 792 -33.77 -13.70 -14.18
C ASN A 792 -35.14 -13.28 -14.71
N LYS A 793 -35.54 -12.03 -14.50
CA LYS A 793 -36.80 -11.49 -15.02
C LYS A 793 -36.86 -11.49 -16.55
N LYS A 794 -35.72 -11.27 -17.21
CA LYS A 794 -35.64 -11.18 -18.68
C LYS A 794 -35.55 -12.53 -19.37
N LYS A 795 -34.73 -13.46 -18.85
CA LYS A 795 -34.40 -14.76 -19.48
C LYS A 795 -35.22 -15.95 -18.93
N HIS A 796 -35.64 -15.89 -17.64
CA HIS A 796 -36.30 -17.00 -16.94
C HIS A 796 -37.69 -16.63 -16.44
N LYS A 797 -38.53 -16.03 -17.30
CA LYS A 797 -39.88 -15.52 -16.95
C LYS A 797 -40.79 -16.57 -16.30
N ALA A 798 -40.58 -17.84 -16.58
CA ALA A 798 -41.37 -18.96 -16.04
C ALA A 798 -40.81 -19.57 -14.73
N GLY A 799 -39.60 -19.24 -14.34
CA GLY A 799 -38.88 -19.97 -13.27
C GLY A 799 -38.85 -19.27 -11.91
N GLY A 800 -39.25 -18.01 -11.77
CA GLY A 800 -39.41 -17.34 -10.49
C GLY A 800 -38.22 -17.42 -9.52
N PHE A 801 -36.96 -17.50 -10.01
CA PHE A 801 -35.77 -17.71 -9.16
C PHE A 801 -35.58 -16.61 -8.14
N GLN A 802 -35.60 -16.98 -6.87
CA GLN A 802 -35.32 -16.03 -5.78
C GLN A 802 -33.83 -15.72 -5.69
N VAL A 803 -33.53 -14.43 -5.57
CA VAL A 803 -32.15 -13.94 -5.41
C VAL A 803 -32.01 -13.32 -4.03
N SER A 804 -31.08 -13.84 -3.23
CA SER A 804 -30.80 -13.36 -1.88
C SER A 804 -29.31 -13.10 -1.68
N LEU A 805 -28.98 -12.16 -0.81
CA LEU A 805 -27.62 -11.96 -0.30
C LEU A 805 -27.41 -12.89 0.89
N THR A 806 -26.31 -13.62 0.90
CA THR A 806 -25.93 -14.55 1.97
C THR A 806 -24.46 -14.30 2.34
N LYS A 807 -24.08 -14.59 3.59
CA LYS A 807 -22.70 -14.47 4.08
C LYS A 807 -22.27 -15.77 4.73
N THR A 808 -20.98 -16.10 4.60
CA THR A 808 -20.36 -17.19 5.36
C THR A 808 -20.20 -16.80 6.85
N ALA A 809 -19.84 -17.74 7.71
CA ALA A 809 -19.53 -17.48 9.13
C ALA A 809 -18.37 -16.46 9.30
N LYS A 810 -17.45 -16.36 8.33
CA LYS A 810 -16.39 -15.33 8.26
C LYS A 810 -16.85 -14.00 7.69
N LYS A 811 -18.17 -13.85 7.45
CA LYS A 811 -18.79 -12.63 6.87
C LYS A 811 -18.45 -12.36 5.40
N GLU A 812 -17.92 -13.31 4.66
CA GLU A 812 -17.71 -13.21 3.22
C GLU A 812 -19.06 -13.22 2.50
N PRO A 813 -19.43 -12.16 1.77
CA PRO A 813 -20.74 -12.07 1.15
C PRO A 813 -20.76 -12.73 -0.24
N PHE A 814 -21.90 -13.30 -0.61
CA PHE A 814 -22.17 -13.82 -1.95
C PHE A 814 -23.65 -13.70 -2.33
N VAL A 815 -23.91 -13.58 -3.61
CA VAL A 815 -25.28 -13.57 -4.14
C VAL A 815 -25.71 -15.01 -4.39
N LEU A 816 -26.84 -15.41 -3.83
CA LEU A 816 -27.39 -16.76 -3.92
C LEU A 816 -28.67 -16.76 -4.75
N VAL A 817 -28.73 -17.60 -5.80
CA VAL A 817 -29.91 -17.85 -6.61
C VAL A 817 -30.51 -19.22 -6.20
N LYS A 818 -31.80 -19.26 -5.86
CA LYS A 818 -32.56 -20.39 -5.32
C LYS A 818 -33.66 -20.76 -6.31
N GLU A 819 -34.09 -21.92 -6.31
CA GLU A 819 -33.71 -23.31 -6.04
C GLU A 819 -33.75 -24.04 -7.38
N PHE A 820 -32.84 -24.92 -7.63
CA PHE A 820 -32.78 -25.75 -8.81
C PHE A 820 -33.05 -27.20 -8.40
N ASP A 821 -33.73 -27.99 -9.23
CA ASP A 821 -34.12 -29.35 -8.87
C ASP A 821 -32.94 -30.32 -8.69
N ASN A 822 -31.84 -30.08 -9.42
CA ASN A 822 -30.61 -30.88 -9.35
C ASN A 822 -29.40 -30.09 -9.87
N SER A 823 -28.20 -30.70 -9.84
CA SER A 823 -26.94 -30.13 -10.33
C SER A 823 -27.03 -29.71 -11.81
N ARG A 824 -27.63 -30.53 -12.68
CA ARG A 824 -27.72 -30.26 -14.11
C ARG A 824 -28.53 -28.98 -14.41
N ALA A 825 -29.66 -28.79 -13.74
CA ALA A 825 -30.46 -27.56 -13.89
C ALA A 825 -29.71 -26.31 -13.42
N ALA A 826 -28.90 -26.43 -12.37
CA ALA A 826 -28.04 -25.33 -11.89
C ALA A 826 -26.91 -25.02 -12.87
N GLN A 827 -26.30 -26.01 -13.50
CA GLN A 827 -25.27 -25.83 -14.54
C GLN A 827 -25.84 -25.23 -15.83
N GLU A 828 -27.01 -25.64 -16.27
CA GLU A 828 -27.71 -25.03 -17.42
C GLU A 828 -28.00 -23.55 -17.17
N TYR A 829 -28.35 -23.17 -15.92
CA TYR A 829 -28.51 -21.80 -15.52
C TYR A 829 -27.15 -21.03 -15.58
N ILE A 830 -26.06 -21.59 -15.06
CA ILE A 830 -24.71 -20.99 -15.12
C ILE A 830 -24.31 -20.74 -16.57
N ASN A 831 -24.50 -21.71 -17.45
CA ASN A 831 -24.18 -21.60 -18.87
C ASN A 831 -25.02 -20.48 -19.55
N THR A 832 -26.33 -20.43 -19.23
CA THR A 832 -27.21 -19.37 -19.74
C THR A 832 -26.83 -17.99 -19.20
N PHE A 833 -26.38 -17.91 -17.95
CA PHE A 833 -25.93 -16.68 -17.31
C PHE A 833 -24.63 -16.21 -17.96
N LYS A 834 -23.65 -17.08 -18.14
CA LYS A 834 -22.38 -16.79 -18.84
C LYS A 834 -22.60 -16.36 -20.30
N ALA A 835 -23.53 -16.97 -21.00
CA ALA A 835 -23.90 -16.56 -22.38
C ALA A 835 -24.65 -15.22 -22.43
N GLY A 836 -25.13 -14.71 -21.32
CA GLY A 836 -25.87 -13.43 -21.20
C GLY A 836 -25.00 -12.24 -20.78
N TYR A 837 -23.68 -12.36 -20.74
CA TYR A 837 -22.74 -11.29 -20.32
C TYR A 837 -22.76 -10.01 -21.17
N GLU A 838 -23.33 -10.03 -22.38
CA GLU A 838 -23.58 -8.79 -23.14
C GLU A 838 -24.40 -7.72 -22.37
N TYR A 839 -25.10 -8.13 -21.32
CA TYR A 839 -25.92 -7.23 -20.47
C TYR A 839 -25.36 -7.09 -19.04
N LEU A 840 -24.20 -7.70 -18.77
CA LEU A 840 -23.61 -7.81 -17.43
C LEU A 840 -22.07 -7.62 -17.51
N GLU A 841 -21.60 -6.74 -18.40
CA GLU A 841 -20.17 -6.53 -18.68
C GLU A 841 -19.33 -6.25 -17.41
N GLU A 842 -19.90 -5.55 -16.44
CA GLU A 842 -19.24 -5.22 -15.17
C GLU A 842 -18.99 -6.45 -14.27
N PHE A 843 -19.73 -7.54 -14.50
CA PHE A 843 -19.69 -8.75 -13.65
C PHE A 843 -19.12 -9.99 -14.34
N GLN A 844 -18.48 -9.84 -15.50
CA GLN A 844 -17.94 -10.95 -16.31
C GLN A 844 -16.87 -11.78 -15.58
N ASN A 845 -16.12 -11.14 -14.69
CA ASN A 845 -15.00 -11.75 -13.96
C ASN A 845 -15.43 -12.42 -12.64
N ASN A 846 -16.71 -12.30 -12.25
CA ASN A 846 -17.19 -12.87 -11.02
C ASN A 846 -17.26 -14.40 -11.09
N ALA A 847 -16.69 -15.09 -10.10
CA ALA A 847 -16.71 -16.53 -10.04
C ALA A 847 -18.11 -17.05 -9.69
N ILE A 848 -18.62 -18.01 -10.48
CA ILE A 848 -19.97 -18.56 -10.36
C ILE A 848 -19.87 -20.08 -10.16
N TYR A 849 -20.55 -20.58 -9.14
CA TYR A 849 -20.55 -21.99 -8.77
C TYR A 849 -21.97 -22.51 -8.51
N SER A 850 -22.24 -23.78 -8.85
CA SER A 850 -23.40 -24.47 -8.36
C SER A 850 -23.09 -25.22 -7.07
N ILE A 851 -24.07 -25.38 -6.16
CA ILE A 851 -23.86 -26.02 -4.88
C ILE A 851 -25.12 -26.74 -4.41
N GLY A 852 -24.97 -27.98 -3.97
CA GLY A 852 -26.07 -28.77 -3.38
C GLY A 852 -26.49 -28.21 -2.02
N LYS A 853 -27.71 -28.46 -1.62
CA LYS A 853 -28.30 -27.94 -0.36
C LYS A 853 -27.48 -28.31 0.87
N THR A 854 -26.99 -29.54 0.95
CA THR A 854 -26.18 -30.03 2.07
C THR A 854 -24.84 -29.31 2.12
N ASN A 855 -24.17 -29.17 0.99
CA ASN A 855 -22.88 -28.48 0.87
C ASN A 855 -23.02 -26.99 1.10
N LEU A 856 -24.11 -26.34 0.70
CA LEU A 856 -24.37 -24.92 0.97
C LEU A 856 -24.42 -24.66 2.48
N LYS A 857 -25.07 -25.53 3.26
CA LYS A 857 -25.09 -25.42 4.71
C LYS A 857 -23.70 -25.55 5.30
N LEU A 858 -22.92 -26.54 4.84
CA LEU A 858 -21.51 -26.69 5.26
C LEU A 858 -20.62 -25.51 4.87
N LEU A 859 -20.81 -24.93 3.69
CA LEU A 859 -20.08 -23.75 3.24
C LEU A 859 -20.33 -22.54 4.13
N ILE A 860 -21.60 -22.30 4.47
CA ILE A 860 -21.99 -21.18 5.34
C ILE A 860 -21.38 -21.35 6.75
N GLU A 861 -21.43 -22.56 7.31
CA GLU A 861 -20.96 -22.87 8.66
C GLU A 861 -19.43 -22.94 8.76
N SER A 862 -18.76 -23.57 7.79
CA SER A 862 -17.30 -23.81 7.82
C SER A 862 -16.46 -22.66 7.25
N SER A 863 -17.03 -21.83 6.38
CA SER A 863 -16.32 -20.79 5.60
C SER A 863 -15.09 -21.31 4.82
N LYS A 864 -15.11 -22.59 4.40
CA LYS A 864 -14.02 -23.22 3.62
C LYS A 864 -14.25 -23.06 2.12
N LEU A 865 -14.35 -21.83 1.65
CA LEU A 865 -14.66 -21.49 0.25
C LEU A 865 -13.60 -22.01 -0.73
N SER A 866 -12.32 -21.92 -0.40
CA SER A 866 -11.22 -22.43 -1.24
C SER A 866 -11.33 -23.94 -1.46
N GLN A 867 -11.65 -24.70 -0.41
CA GLN A 867 -11.85 -26.13 -0.51
C GLN A 867 -13.10 -26.50 -1.32
N TYR A 868 -14.15 -25.66 -1.28
CA TYR A 868 -15.31 -25.85 -2.16
C TYR A 868 -14.99 -25.57 -3.63
N LYS A 869 -14.16 -24.58 -3.93
CA LYS A 869 -13.71 -24.30 -5.30
C LYS A 869 -13.02 -25.53 -5.90
N SER A 870 -12.03 -26.08 -5.21
CA SER A 870 -11.35 -27.30 -5.67
C SER A 870 -12.31 -28.49 -5.80
N PHE A 871 -13.23 -28.69 -4.84
CA PHE A 871 -14.26 -29.71 -4.94
C PHE A 871 -15.19 -29.49 -6.16
N PHE A 872 -15.54 -28.26 -6.47
CA PHE A 872 -16.35 -27.92 -7.64
C PHE A 872 -15.61 -28.23 -8.94
N ASP A 873 -14.37 -27.85 -9.04
CA ASP A 873 -13.52 -28.04 -10.23
C ASP A 873 -13.28 -29.55 -10.49
N ASP A 874 -13.21 -30.40 -9.42
CA ASP A 874 -13.00 -31.83 -9.54
C ASP A 874 -14.28 -32.58 -9.88
N PHE A 875 -15.49 -32.09 -9.54
CA PHE A 875 -16.71 -32.91 -9.60
C PHE A 875 -17.90 -32.31 -10.35
N TYR A 876 -17.87 -31.02 -10.74
CA TYR A 876 -18.96 -30.34 -11.43
C TYR A 876 -18.64 -29.94 -12.86
#